data_c0d7cef3d2382b886d90145d49191b30
#
_entry.id   c0d7cef3d2382b886d90145d49191b30
#
_cell.length_a   1.000
_cell.length_b   1.000
_cell.length_c   1.000
_cell.angle_alpha   90.00
_cell.angle_beta   90.00
_cell.angle_gamma   90.00
#
_symmetry.space_group_name_H-M   'P 1'
#
loop_
_entity.id
_entity.type
_entity.pdbx_description
1 polymer ?
#
loop_
_entity_poly.entity_id
_entity_poly.type
_entity_poly.pdbx_seq_one_letter_code
_entity_poly.pdbx_strand_id
1 'polypeptide(L)'
;MKKSEFFSLTLKLFLLPVILINSCSREKKGSYSLQNPVHVIIDRCGTPHIFAEDDKDAFFVFGYIQAHFRLFQMDLSRREAMGRLAEIFPDQLTQDIINRMLSFKLMAEISRESFEKTGMLKKIQAFVDGINKYIEDAKAGREFGGIKAQIPPQYQALKIEPEPFYIEDVIAVGKKRAFDLAGGGLIDLASKLMQLVFGENFEEKFSISSIEKVSVVDDFPKTRLSPFENNENIDLQELKSAIEKISEKVKGLKNLLSLNSNNFVVSGRITKYGYPILENDPHLAVISPSTFFPFQINSPQYSGFGFTFPGIPIALVGGGKNVCWGVTTTLIDAMDILFTPIIEENGKFFIIWGKRKLEAIPREEEIFYLENGEKKSKKIKFLFVPNIGIVLDAGNKEGFSSIIPYLFGIVGVPGVEESISKILKYVFTLGMNVDRKEAGNLGIVLLWTGYKPTSEFAAFYEVPSAEDIFSAMIFYKFFQTGIQNFIVADIKGNIGYFPHGEIPIRPSGTKPYLPDLSENLFWLGNIEPDFIPRAVNPQSGYIVTANNDIVGTSFDNNPLNERFYLGPVYDFGFRAKRISEMIEENRGKIDKLVAATIINDVTSPLARRFVKVLLNFVSEKDIENLDTDENKKEFMIFILNKLKNWNFEEDVNSFEPLAYEMIMRMSFSNFAWKNFSNNYVKYKFKDIIFSALKGTDLENLAGAIYEIGAEPLSEALFQLSSDPQVIIRSVLPILQGEKGTLCDNKEAKNLSDERFIFLGEDICPKDEFLSAISKTADYLIENAKICKRKEGDLCVEFLCKDGLPENCVLGDFSAKRFNYIADIPGKENFEAKYFGSLYFRKSGGTALVYASDIDTVELDKSSKEIVFKKPITENEFVAFLQGEGGQTLKYICEAKPEGVEIWYAIPGGVADDPSSLYFANMITAWACAREWLKGVTQGYCSIPKDILPEDKDYFKIAFSKLETDFEKLISSDYHTSPLCNQREIYLIFR
;
A
#
# COMPACT_ATOMS: atom_id res chain seq x y z
N MET A 1 -30.49 -50.49 -19.07
CA MET A 1 -30.78 -49.08 -19.20
C MET A 1 -29.64 -48.39 -19.95
N LYS A 2 -29.97 -47.61 -20.95
CA LYS A 2 -28.99 -47.07 -21.91
C LYS A 2 -28.26 -45.88 -21.35
N LYS A 3 -26.95 -45.73 -21.60
CA LYS A 3 -26.07 -44.63 -21.18
C LYS A 3 -26.60 -43.20 -21.48
N SER A 4 -27.64 -43.06 -22.28
CA SER A 4 -28.26 -41.76 -22.63
C SER A 4 -29.18 -41.18 -21.56
N GLU A 5 -29.68 -41.98 -20.62
CA GLU A 5 -30.58 -41.50 -19.56
C GLU A 5 -29.84 -41.01 -18.30
N PHE A 6 -28.60 -41.50 -18.08
CA PHE A 6 -27.77 -41.04 -16.99
C PHE A 6 -27.18 -39.62 -17.23
N PHE A 7 -26.92 -39.31 -18.50
CA PHE A 7 -26.42 -37.97 -18.90
C PHE A 7 -27.51 -36.89 -18.88
N SER A 8 -28.78 -37.27 -19.07
CA SER A 8 -29.89 -36.33 -19.02
C SER A 8 -30.29 -35.95 -17.58
N LEU A 9 -30.05 -36.84 -16.61
CA LEU A 9 -30.36 -36.56 -15.20
C LEU A 9 -29.31 -35.74 -14.51
N THR A 10 -28.03 -35.93 -14.87
CA THR A 10 -26.91 -35.12 -14.34
C THR A 10 -26.91 -33.70 -14.87
N LEU A 11 -27.34 -33.49 -16.12
CA LEU A 11 -27.42 -32.15 -16.71
C LEU A 11 -28.61 -31.33 -16.17
N LYS A 12 -29.69 -31.99 -15.69
CA LYS A 12 -30.84 -31.30 -15.10
C LYS A 12 -30.60 -30.89 -13.62
N LEU A 13 -29.66 -31.49 -12.94
CA LEU A 13 -29.28 -31.12 -11.57
C LEU A 13 -28.25 -29.96 -11.48
N PHE A 14 -27.58 -29.64 -12.60
CA PHE A 14 -26.62 -28.52 -12.65
C PHE A 14 -27.21 -27.22 -13.27
N LEU A 15 -28.43 -27.24 -13.81
CA LEU A 15 -29.04 -26.07 -14.46
C LEU A 15 -30.14 -25.38 -13.63
N LEU A 16 -30.40 -25.80 -12.40
CA LEU A 16 -31.44 -25.20 -11.56
C LEU A 16 -31.02 -24.09 -10.56
N PRO A 17 -29.77 -23.72 -10.33
CA PRO A 17 -29.45 -22.55 -9.49
C PRO A 17 -29.40 -21.21 -10.23
N VAL A 18 -29.46 -21.19 -11.57
CA VAL A 18 -29.17 -19.95 -12.32
C VAL A 18 -30.42 -19.06 -12.56
N ILE A 19 -31.62 -19.53 -12.29
CA ILE A 19 -32.86 -18.79 -12.63
C ILE A 19 -33.62 -18.22 -11.40
N LEU A 20 -33.10 -18.38 -10.18
CA LEU A 20 -33.73 -17.90 -8.95
C LEU A 20 -32.97 -16.83 -8.17
N ILE A 21 -32.07 -16.06 -8.81
CA ILE A 21 -31.37 -14.95 -8.16
C ILE A 21 -32.08 -13.58 -8.41
N ASN A 22 -33.37 -13.60 -8.72
CA ASN A 22 -34.15 -12.37 -8.88
C ASN A 22 -35.21 -12.17 -7.81
N SER A 23 -35.08 -12.83 -6.66
CA SER A 23 -35.84 -12.45 -5.48
C SER A 23 -35.03 -12.80 -4.23
N CYS A 24 -34.12 -11.94 -3.88
CA CYS A 24 -33.56 -11.92 -2.52
C CYS A 24 -34.74 -11.52 -1.61
N SER A 25 -35.53 -12.50 -1.16
CA SER A 25 -36.45 -12.30 -0.07
C SER A 25 -35.61 -11.99 1.15
N ARG A 26 -35.57 -10.73 1.58
CA ARG A 26 -35.03 -10.32 2.86
C ARG A 26 -35.60 -11.23 3.94
N GLU A 27 -34.82 -12.19 4.41
CA GLU A 27 -35.22 -12.96 5.59
C GLU A 27 -35.47 -11.96 6.72
N LYS A 28 -36.63 -12.09 7.37
CA LYS A 28 -36.92 -11.31 8.56
C LYS A 28 -35.84 -11.60 9.60
N LYS A 29 -35.06 -10.59 9.99
CA LYS A 29 -34.10 -10.63 11.07
C LYS A 29 -34.73 -11.23 12.32
N GLY A 30 -34.27 -12.41 12.73
CA GLY A 30 -34.36 -12.81 14.10
C GLY A 30 -33.35 -11.95 14.89
N SER A 31 -33.78 -11.26 15.92
CA SER A 31 -32.84 -10.54 16.81
C SER A 31 -31.98 -11.59 17.49
N TYR A 32 -30.66 -11.57 17.27
CA TYR A 32 -29.74 -12.40 18.04
C TYR A 32 -29.87 -12.03 19.52
N SER A 33 -29.99 -13.01 20.39
CA SER A 33 -29.91 -12.84 21.83
C SER A 33 -28.73 -13.65 22.36
N LEU A 34 -27.95 -13.07 23.26
CA LEU A 34 -26.86 -13.77 23.91
C LEU A 34 -27.40 -15.02 24.62
N GLN A 35 -26.67 -16.11 24.50
CA GLN A 35 -26.99 -17.37 25.18
C GLN A 35 -26.41 -17.36 26.59
N ASN A 36 -25.20 -16.78 26.74
CA ASN A 36 -24.48 -16.65 27.99
C ASN A 36 -24.01 -15.20 28.20
N PRO A 37 -23.77 -14.77 29.45
CA PRO A 37 -23.15 -13.48 29.71
C PRO A 37 -21.76 -13.40 29.10
N VAL A 38 -21.41 -12.24 28.51
CA VAL A 38 -20.08 -11.96 27.98
C VAL A 38 -19.45 -10.86 28.82
N HIS A 39 -18.27 -11.13 29.30
CA HIS A 39 -17.48 -10.18 30.08
C HIS A 39 -16.51 -9.44 29.17
N VAL A 40 -16.48 -8.11 29.27
CA VAL A 40 -15.57 -7.28 28.49
C VAL A 40 -14.84 -6.32 29.40
N ILE A 41 -13.53 -6.25 29.25
CA ILE A 41 -12.70 -5.23 29.87
C ILE A 41 -12.17 -4.33 28.74
N ILE A 42 -12.45 -3.04 28.85
CA ILE A 42 -11.77 -2.02 28.04
C ILE A 42 -10.57 -1.56 28.87
N ASP A 43 -9.38 -1.87 28.39
CA ASP A 43 -8.15 -1.51 29.11
C ASP A 43 -7.89 0.01 29.07
N ARG A 44 -6.84 0.45 29.73
CA ARG A 44 -6.47 1.86 29.84
C ARG A 44 -6.17 2.53 28.51
N CYS A 45 -5.73 1.74 27.50
CA CYS A 45 -5.47 2.22 26.15
C CYS A 45 -6.71 2.17 25.25
N GLY A 46 -7.80 1.60 25.72
CA GLY A 46 -9.06 1.45 24.99
C GLY A 46 -9.23 0.11 24.29
N THR A 47 -8.29 -0.81 24.45
CA THR A 47 -8.37 -2.14 23.82
C THR A 47 -9.45 -2.99 24.50
N PRO A 48 -10.40 -3.56 23.75
CA PRO A 48 -11.40 -4.47 24.30
C PRO A 48 -10.84 -5.90 24.46
N HIS A 49 -11.04 -6.45 25.65
CA HIS A 49 -10.76 -7.84 25.98
C HIS A 49 -12.10 -8.54 26.24
N ILE A 50 -12.48 -9.49 25.39
CA ILE A 50 -13.78 -10.15 25.36
C ILE A 50 -13.64 -11.58 25.84
N PHE A 51 -14.39 -11.97 26.87
CA PHE A 51 -14.40 -13.32 27.46
C PHE A 51 -15.82 -13.87 27.38
N ALA A 52 -15.99 -14.98 26.67
CA ALA A 52 -17.28 -15.60 26.41
C ALA A 52 -17.23 -17.13 26.54
N GLU A 53 -18.36 -17.74 26.91
CA GLU A 53 -18.55 -19.19 26.95
C GLU A 53 -19.01 -19.79 25.61
N ASP A 54 -19.34 -18.92 24.62
CA ASP A 54 -19.73 -19.30 23.26
C ASP A 54 -19.11 -18.36 22.24
N ASP A 55 -18.65 -18.90 21.13
CA ASP A 55 -17.99 -18.12 20.08
C ASP A 55 -18.94 -17.11 19.41
N LYS A 56 -20.22 -17.45 19.21
CA LYS A 56 -21.16 -16.53 18.58
C LYS A 56 -21.44 -15.35 19.50
N ASP A 57 -21.58 -15.59 20.81
CA ASP A 57 -21.72 -14.54 21.80
C ASP A 57 -20.51 -13.61 21.78
N ALA A 58 -19.28 -14.19 21.68
CA ALA A 58 -18.05 -13.43 21.57
C ALA A 58 -18.02 -12.55 20.32
N PHE A 59 -18.32 -13.12 19.15
CA PHE A 59 -18.33 -12.35 17.90
C PHE A 59 -19.44 -11.33 17.83
N PHE A 60 -20.61 -11.60 18.40
CA PHE A 60 -21.69 -10.64 18.53
C PHE A 60 -21.27 -9.42 19.37
N VAL A 61 -20.71 -9.66 20.55
CA VAL A 61 -20.23 -8.58 21.41
C VAL A 61 -19.06 -7.85 20.76
N PHE A 62 -18.17 -8.54 20.04
CA PHE A 62 -17.10 -7.89 19.29
C PHE A 62 -17.64 -6.94 18.21
N GLY A 63 -18.68 -7.36 17.47
CA GLY A 63 -19.35 -6.48 16.51
C GLY A 63 -19.94 -5.23 17.15
N TYR A 64 -20.57 -5.38 18.29
CA TYR A 64 -21.13 -4.29 19.08
C TYR A 64 -20.04 -3.31 19.57
N ILE A 65 -18.96 -3.83 20.14
CA ILE A 65 -17.83 -3.03 20.63
C ILE A 65 -17.09 -2.33 19.51
N GLN A 66 -16.83 -3.03 18.41
CA GLN A 66 -16.14 -2.42 17.27
C GLN A 66 -16.99 -1.29 16.65
N ALA A 67 -18.30 -1.48 16.57
CA ALA A 67 -19.22 -0.41 16.16
C ALA A 67 -19.24 0.76 17.17
N HIS A 68 -19.15 0.49 18.47
CA HIS A 68 -19.04 1.54 19.49
C HIS A 68 -17.83 2.46 19.24
N PHE A 69 -16.69 1.87 18.87
CA PHE A 69 -15.45 2.64 18.67
C PHE A 69 -15.26 3.15 17.25
N ARG A 70 -15.79 2.47 16.20
CA ARG A 70 -15.38 2.65 14.82
C ARG A 70 -16.52 2.59 13.78
N LEU A 71 -17.78 2.82 14.19
CA LEU A 71 -18.94 2.64 13.29
C LEU A 71 -18.81 3.43 12.00
N PHE A 72 -18.37 4.69 12.07
CA PHE A 72 -18.27 5.53 10.87
C PHE A 72 -17.14 5.06 9.95
N GLN A 73 -15.97 4.70 10.48
CA GLN A 73 -14.86 4.15 9.70
C GLN A 73 -15.26 2.82 9.04
N MET A 74 -16.00 1.95 9.74
CA MET A 74 -16.54 0.71 9.20
C MET A 74 -17.53 0.96 8.05
N ASP A 75 -18.41 1.95 8.20
CA ASP A 75 -19.37 2.34 7.16
C ASP A 75 -18.69 2.89 5.92
N LEU A 76 -17.63 3.69 6.06
CA LEU A 76 -16.85 4.15 4.93
C LEU A 76 -16.15 2.98 4.22
N SER A 77 -15.51 2.08 4.96
CA SER A 77 -14.82 0.91 4.39
C SER A 77 -15.77 0.01 3.60
N ARG A 78 -16.98 -0.26 4.12
CA ARG A 78 -17.97 -1.05 3.36
C ARG A 78 -18.51 -0.29 2.15
N ARG A 79 -18.76 1.04 2.26
CA ARG A 79 -19.21 1.84 1.12
C ARG A 79 -18.17 1.87 0.02
N GLU A 80 -16.90 2.00 0.37
CA GLU A 80 -15.79 1.88 -0.58
C GLU A 80 -15.81 0.53 -1.30
N ALA A 81 -15.80 -0.57 -0.55
CA ALA A 81 -15.79 -1.92 -1.12
C ALA A 81 -17.04 -2.25 -1.96
N MET A 82 -18.20 -1.75 -1.55
CA MET A 82 -19.47 -1.95 -2.23
C MET A 82 -19.72 -0.94 -3.36
N GLY A 83 -18.81 0.03 -3.62
CA GLY A 83 -19.01 1.10 -4.60
C GLY A 83 -20.22 1.96 -4.30
N ARG A 84 -20.26 2.55 -3.10
CA ARG A 84 -21.38 3.34 -2.55
C ARG A 84 -20.93 4.66 -1.90
N LEU A 85 -19.69 5.09 -2.09
CA LEU A 85 -19.18 6.34 -1.52
C LEU A 85 -19.88 7.57 -2.12
N ALA A 86 -20.24 7.54 -3.40
CA ALA A 86 -20.91 8.62 -4.10
C ALA A 86 -22.32 8.94 -3.56
N GLU A 87 -22.90 8.02 -2.78
CA GLU A 87 -24.16 8.29 -2.05
C GLU A 87 -24.01 9.37 -0.98
N ILE A 88 -22.77 9.62 -0.52
CA ILE A 88 -22.44 10.63 0.51
C ILE A 88 -21.39 11.64 0.04
N PHE A 89 -20.52 11.25 -0.90
CA PHE A 89 -19.47 12.07 -1.48
C PHE A 89 -19.58 12.05 -3.01
N PRO A 90 -20.23 13.04 -3.63
CA PRO A 90 -20.59 13.02 -5.05
C PRO A 90 -19.43 12.81 -6.02
N ASP A 91 -18.28 13.32 -5.69
CA ASP A 91 -17.03 13.24 -6.46
C ASP A 91 -16.40 11.84 -6.46
N GLN A 92 -16.89 10.92 -5.60
CA GLN A 92 -16.45 9.52 -5.56
C GLN A 92 -17.19 8.62 -6.57
N LEU A 93 -18.03 9.15 -7.45
CA LEU A 93 -18.75 8.34 -8.44
C LEU A 93 -17.80 7.53 -9.34
N THR A 94 -16.71 8.13 -9.77
CA THR A 94 -15.67 7.42 -10.55
C THR A 94 -15.09 6.22 -9.79
N GLN A 95 -14.77 6.39 -8.51
CA GLN A 95 -14.23 5.32 -7.68
C GLN A 95 -15.26 4.21 -7.46
N ASP A 96 -16.54 4.58 -7.27
CA ASP A 96 -17.62 3.62 -7.13
C ASP A 96 -17.85 2.79 -8.41
N ILE A 97 -17.77 3.42 -9.58
CA ILE A 97 -17.84 2.70 -10.86
C ILE A 97 -16.68 1.71 -10.97
N ILE A 98 -15.45 2.14 -10.65
CA ILE A 98 -14.27 1.27 -10.63
C ILE A 98 -14.49 0.09 -9.68
N ASN A 99 -14.87 0.32 -8.45
CA ASN A 99 -15.07 -0.75 -7.45
C ASN A 99 -16.20 -1.71 -7.82
N ARG A 100 -17.28 -1.21 -8.45
CA ARG A 100 -18.37 -2.07 -8.98
C ARG A 100 -17.93 -2.93 -10.14
N MET A 101 -17.16 -2.37 -11.08
CA MET A 101 -16.61 -3.15 -12.19
C MET A 101 -15.52 -4.12 -11.70
N LEU A 102 -14.69 -3.75 -10.70
CA LEU A 102 -13.77 -4.67 -10.01
C LEU A 102 -14.50 -5.77 -9.21
N SER A 103 -15.82 -5.64 -9.06
CA SER A 103 -16.75 -6.72 -8.64
C SER A 103 -16.56 -7.22 -7.21
N PHE A 104 -16.07 -6.41 -6.24
CA PHE A 104 -15.92 -6.84 -4.84
C PHE A 104 -17.24 -7.29 -4.22
N LYS A 105 -18.35 -6.60 -4.55
CA LYS A 105 -19.70 -7.01 -4.15
C LYS A 105 -20.04 -8.40 -4.68
N LEU A 106 -19.82 -8.67 -5.98
CA LEU A 106 -20.04 -9.98 -6.58
C LEU A 106 -19.15 -11.05 -5.94
N MET A 107 -17.88 -10.71 -5.66
CA MET A 107 -16.95 -11.63 -4.99
C MET A 107 -17.45 -11.99 -3.58
N ALA A 108 -18.01 -11.04 -2.85
CA ALA A 108 -18.62 -11.32 -1.56
C ALA A 108 -19.82 -12.28 -1.69
N GLU A 109 -20.71 -12.02 -2.65
CA GLU A 109 -21.88 -12.85 -2.90
C GLU A 109 -21.50 -14.31 -3.25
N ILE A 110 -20.57 -14.53 -4.20
CA ILE A 110 -20.18 -15.88 -4.62
C ILE A 110 -19.30 -16.60 -3.60
N SER A 111 -18.56 -15.87 -2.74
CA SER A 111 -17.72 -16.47 -1.69
C SER A 111 -18.52 -16.96 -0.49
N ARG A 112 -19.79 -16.56 -0.35
CA ARG A 112 -20.65 -16.93 0.79
C ARG A 112 -20.64 -18.43 1.10
N GLU A 113 -20.75 -19.29 0.07
CA GLU A 113 -20.70 -20.74 0.23
C GLU A 113 -19.34 -21.23 0.78
N SER A 114 -18.23 -20.61 0.37
CA SER A 114 -16.89 -20.93 0.89
C SER A 114 -16.76 -20.57 2.36
N PHE A 115 -17.29 -19.41 2.76
CA PHE A 115 -17.36 -19.00 4.18
C PHE A 115 -18.30 -19.90 5.00
N GLU A 116 -19.35 -20.48 4.40
CA GLU A 116 -20.20 -21.47 5.08
C GLU A 116 -19.46 -22.79 5.30
N LYS A 117 -18.76 -23.30 4.28
CA LYS A 117 -17.98 -24.55 4.35
C LYS A 117 -16.87 -24.50 5.41
N THR A 118 -16.28 -23.34 5.62
CA THR A 118 -15.27 -23.12 6.66
C THR A 118 -15.85 -22.79 8.04
N GLY A 119 -17.17 -22.70 8.16
CA GLY A 119 -17.84 -22.32 9.41
C GLY A 119 -17.75 -20.83 9.77
N MET A 120 -17.07 -20.03 8.96
CA MET A 120 -16.90 -18.58 9.20
C MET A 120 -18.18 -17.80 9.04
N LEU A 121 -19.10 -18.24 8.16
CA LEU A 121 -20.35 -17.52 7.88
C LEU A 121 -21.16 -17.23 9.14
N LYS A 122 -21.27 -18.19 10.06
CA LYS A 122 -22.02 -18.04 11.33
C LYS A 122 -21.37 -17.01 12.27
N LYS A 123 -20.05 -16.94 12.26
CA LYS A 123 -19.27 -16.00 13.08
C LYS A 123 -19.39 -14.58 12.53
N ILE A 124 -19.28 -14.43 11.20
CA ILE A 124 -19.52 -13.15 10.51
C ILE A 124 -20.97 -12.69 10.75
N GLN A 125 -21.96 -13.60 10.70
CA GLN A 125 -23.35 -13.24 10.99
C GLN A 125 -23.49 -12.69 12.41
N ALA A 126 -22.93 -13.38 13.41
CA ALA A 126 -22.99 -12.91 14.80
C ALA A 126 -22.31 -11.53 14.95
N PHE A 127 -21.16 -11.32 14.32
CA PHE A 127 -20.48 -10.02 14.30
C PHE A 127 -21.35 -8.92 13.67
N VAL A 128 -21.98 -9.20 12.52
CA VAL A 128 -22.91 -8.29 11.84
C VAL A 128 -24.15 -8.00 12.71
N ASP A 129 -24.69 -9.01 13.39
CA ASP A 129 -25.82 -8.83 14.29
C ASP A 129 -25.45 -7.91 15.47
N GLY A 130 -24.22 -8.03 15.97
CA GLY A 130 -23.69 -7.12 17.01
C GLY A 130 -23.57 -5.67 16.53
N ILE A 131 -23.03 -5.44 15.33
CA ILE A 131 -23.00 -4.11 14.71
C ILE A 131 -24.40 -3.53 14.58
N ASN A 132 -25.33 -4.31 14.05
CA ASN A 132 -26.70 -3.89 13.83
C ASN A 132 -27.43 -3.60 15.15
N LYS A 133 -27.16 -4.39 16.19
CA LYS A 133 -27.67 -4.11 17.54
C LYS A 133 -27.17 -2.78 18.07
N TYR A 134 -25.87 -2.46 17.87
CA TYR A 134 -25.33 -1.15 18.25
C TYR A 134 -26.04 -0.01 17.50
N ILE A 135 -26.24 -0.14 16.18
CA ILE A 135 -26.96 0.86 15.36
C ILE A 135 -28.38 1.08 15.87
N GLU A 136 -29.10 -0.01 16.18
CA GLU A 136 -30.46 0.05 16.71
C GLU A 136 -30.51 0.72 18.08
N ASP A 137 -29.57 0.40 18.97
CA ASP A 137 -29.47 0.98 20.30
C ASP A 137 -29.08 2.46 20.24
N ALA A 138 -28.14 2.83 19.36
CA ALA A 138 -27.74 4.21 19.15
C ALA A 138 -28.89 5.08 18.61
N LYS A 139 -29.69 4.58 17.68
CA LYS A 139 -30.91 5.25 17.16
C LYS A 139 -31.98 5.40 18.24
N ALA A 140 -32.07 4.46 19.17
CA ALA A 140 -33.08 4.47 20.24
C ALA A 140 -32.58 5.09 21.56
N GLY A 141 -31.28 5.49 21.64
CA GLY A 141 -30.66 6.00 22.85
C GLY A 141 -30.59 4.97 23.99
N ARG A 142 -30.51 3.66 23.63
CA ARG A 142 -30.49 2.55 24.61
C ARG A 142 -29.08 2.27 25.11
N GLU A 143 -29.04 1.60 26.25
CA GLU A 143 -27.83 1.05 26.84
C GLU A 143 -27.83 -0.48 26.70
N PHE A 144 -26.68 -1.08 26.40
CA PHE A 144 -26.49 -2.52 26.38
C PHE A 144 -25.10 -2.85 26.94
N GLY A 145 -25.03 -3.77 27.87
CA GLY A 145 -23.76 -4.19 28.49
C GLY A 145 -23.04 -3.11 29.29
N GLY A 146 -23.69 -2.00 29.64
CA GLY A 146 -23.05 -0.83 30.28
C GLY A 146 -22.59 0.26 29.32
N ILE A 147 -22.75 0.04 28.00
CA ILE A 147 -22.46 1.04 26.97
C ILE A 147 -23.75 1.76 26.57
N LYS A 148 -23.79 3.06 26.76
CA LYS A 148 -24.82 3.92 26.19
C LYS A 148 -24.48 4.18 24.73
N ALA A 149 -25.18 3.49 23.80
CA ALA A 149 -24.93 3.62 22.39
C ALA A 149 -25.27 5.02 21.86
N GLN A 150 -24.44 5.57 21.00
CA GLN A 150 -24.60 6.89 20.38
C GLN A 150 -24.25 6.83 18.90
N ILE A 151 -24.94 7.62 18.09
CA ILE A 151 -24.60 7.78 16.67
C ILE A 151 -23.36 8.67 16.59
N PRO A 152 -22.28 8.24 15.93
CA PRO A 152 -21.08 9.06 15.74
C PRO A 152 -21.41 10.42 15.12
N PRO A 153 -20.76 11.53 15.55
CA PRO A 153 -21.10 12.88 15.11
C PRO A 153 -20.94 13.11 13.61
N GLN A 154 -20.14 12.30 12.95
CA GLN A 154 -19.94 12.35 11.50
C GLN A 154 -21.22 12.11 10.70
N TYR A 155 -22.10 11.23 11.17
CA TYR A 155 -23.41 10.99 10.52
C TYR A 155 -24.30 12.24 10.53
N GLN A 156 -24.29 12.95 11.67
CA GLN A 156 -25.06 14.20 11.78
C GLN A 156 -24.47 15.29 10.86
N ALA A 157 -23.15 15.39 10.79
CA ALA A 157 -22.48 16.37 9.95
C ALA A 157 -22.75 16.15 8.46
N LEU A 158 -22.79 14.89 8.02
CA LEU A 158 -23.11 14.49 6.65
C LEU A 158 -24.61 14.44 6.37
N LYS A 159 -25.47 14.63 7.41
CA LYS A 159 -26.93 14.51 7.31
C LYS A 159 -27.40 13.16 6.78
N ILE A 160 -26.73 12.09 7.19
CA ILE A 160 -27.06 10.71 6.88
C ILE A 160 -27.34 9.91 8.15
N GLU A 161 -27.94 8.75 8.01
CA GLU A 161 -28.13 7.80 9.08
C GLU A 161 -27.32 6.53 8.89
N PRO A 162 -26.85 5.88 9.97
CA PRO A 162 -26.21 4.59 9.86
C PRO A 162 -27.22 3.54 9.33
N GLU A 163 -26.80 2.82 8.29
CA GLU A 163 -27.56 1.72 7.70
C GLU A 163 -27.16 0.37 8.30
N PRO A 164 -28.04 -0.64 8.30
CA PRO A 164 -27.66 -1.98 8.70
C PRO A 164 -26.52 -2.56 7.88
N PHE A 165 -25.67 -3.35 8.52
CA PHE A 165 -24.61 -4.13 7.90
C PHE A 165 -25.13 -5.49 7.45
N TYR A 166 -24.50 -6.08 6.43
CA TYR A 166 -24.77 -7.42 5.92
C TYR A 166 -23.48 -8.23 5.91
N ILE A 167 -23.58 -9.55 5.81
CA ILE A 167 -22.42 -10.45 5.70
C ILE A 167 -21.54 -10.06 4.50
N GLU A 168 -22.19 -9.75 3.39
CA GLU A 168 -21.54 -9.35 2.14
C GLU A 168 -20.71 -8.09 2.29
N ASP A 169 -21.10 -7.15 3.16
CA ASP A 169 -20.31 -5.95 3.45
C ASP A 169 -18.94 -6.33 4.06
N VAL A 170 -18.96 -7.22 5.04
CA VAL A 170 -17.75 -7.71 5.73
C VAL A 170 -16.82 -8.46 4.78
N ILE A 171 -17.38 -9.35 3.96
CA ILE A 171 -16.61 -10.12 2.97
C ILE A 171 -16.05 -9.18 1.89
N ALA A 172 -16.86 -8.22 1.40
CA ALA A 172 -16.40 -7.27 0.38
C ALA A 172 -15.24 -6.40 0.86
N VAL A 173 -15.27 -5.94 2.13
CA VAL A 173 -14.13 -5.23 2.74
C VAL A 173 -12.88 -6.11 2.72
N GLY A 174 -12.98 -7.38 3.11
CA GLY A 174 -11.86 -8.32 3.04
C GLY A 174 -11.32 -8.50 1.63
N LYS A 175 -12.21 -8.69 0.63
CA LYS A 175 -11.83 -8.83 -0.79
C LYS A 175 -11.16 -7.56 -1.34
N LYS A 176 -11.69 -6.38 -1.01
CA LYS A 176 -11.08 -5.11 -1.40
C LYS A 176 -9.67 -4.96 -0.83
N ARG A 177 -9.48 -5.26 0.47
CA ARG A 177 -8.15 -5.21 1.09
C ARG A 177 -7.18 -6.23 0.49
N ALA A 178 -7.64 -7.44 0.17
CA ALA A 178 -6.82 -8.43 -0.53
C ALA A 178 -6.40 -7.97 -1.93
N PHE A 179 -7.29 -7.25 -2.64
CA PHE A 179 -6.98 -6.66 -3.95
C PHE A 179 -5.98 -5.50 -3.82
N ASP A 180 -6.18 -4.60 -2.86
CA ASP A 180 -5.29 -3.46 -2.62
C ASP A 180 -3.85 -3.89 -2.26
N LEU A 181 -3.72 -5.06 -1.62
CA LEU A 181 -2.44 -5.64 -1.22
C LEU A 181 -1.86 -6.64 -2.25
N ALA A 182 -2.56 -6.89 -3.36
CA ALA A 182 -2.05 -7.72 -4.44
C ALA A 182 -1.27 -6.87 -5.45
N GLY A 183 -0.06 -7.25 -5.76
CA GLY A 183 0.72 -6.63 -6.85
C GLY A 183 0.24 -7.07 -8.23
N GLY A 184 0.63 -6.39 -9.30
CA GLY A 184 0.40 -6.79 -10.69
C GLY A 184 -0.46 -5.81 -11.50
N GLY A 185 -1.22 -6.27 -12.45
CA GLY A 185 -2.19 -5.61 -13.34
C GLY A 185 -1.83 -4.22 -13.91
N LEU A 186 -1.73 -3.21 -13.07
CA LEU A 186 -1.32 -1.86 -13.51
C LEU A 186 0.18 -1.75 -13.76
N ILE A 187 0.99 -2.60 -13.13
CA ILE A 187 2.43 -2.72 -13.40
C ILE A 187 2.63 -3.23 -14.84
N ASP A 188 1.78 -4.13 -15.33
CA ASP A 188 1.85 -4.65 -16.70
C ASP A 188 1.70 -3.53 -17.73
N LEU A 189 0.73 -2.63 -17.54
CA LEU A 189 0.53 -1.49 -18.43
C LEU A 189 1.71 -0.50 -18.38
N ALA A 190 2.23 -0.23 -17.19
CA ALA A 190 3.40 0.62 -17.02
C ALA A 190 4.65 0.01 -17.68
N SER A 191 4.88 -1.29 -17.47
CA SER A 191 5.98 -2.04 -18.09
C SER A 191 5.88 -2.03 -19.60
N LYS A 192 4.65 -2.17 -20.16
CA LYS A 192 4.44 -2.10 -21.62
C LYS A 192 4.78 -0.73 -22.18
N LEU A 193 4.41 0.35 -21.52
CA LEU A 193 4.82 1.70 -21.93
C LEU A 193 6.34 1.87 -21.90
N MET A 194 7.00 1.35 -20.87
CA MET A 194 8.47 1.34 -20.79
C MET A 194 9.09 0.52 -21.92
N GLN A 195 8.55 -0.67 -22.22
CA GLN A 195 9.00 -1.48 -23.36
C GLN A 195 8.86 -0.73 -24.68
N LEU A 196 7.74 -0.09 -24.93
CA LEU A 196 7.50 0.65 -26.17
C LEU A 196 8.47 1.83 -26.34
N VAL A 197 8.80 2.53 -25.26
CA VAL A 197 9.73 3.67 -25.32
C VAL A 197 11.19 3.24 -25.37
N PHE A 198 11.59 2.25 -24.58
CA PHE A 198 13.00 1.89 -24.38
C PHE A 198 13.42 0.58 -25.07
N GLY A 199 12.48 -0.13 -25.70
CA GLY A 199 12.72 -1.37 -26.47
C GLY A 199 12.51 -2.63 -25.66
N GLU A 200 12.68 -3.78 -26.35
CA GLU A 200 12.40 -5.13 -25.80
C GLU A 200 13.18 -5.47 -24.53
N ASN A 201 14.37 -4.92 -24.36
CA ASN A 201 15.22 -5.11 -23.19
C ASN A 201 15.19 -3.88 -22.29
N PHE A 202 14.01 -3.29 -22.09
CA PHE A 202 13.87 -2.10 -21.24
C PHE A 202 14.32 -2.35 -19.79
N GLU A 203 14.30 -3.60 -19.32
CA GLU A 203 14.75 -4.02 -17.99
C GLU A 203 16.27 -3.77 -17.81
N GLU A 204 17.05 -3.76 -18.89
CA GLU A 204 18.48 -3.41 -18.85
C GLU A 204 18.68 -1.91 -18.61
N LYS A 205 17.73 -1.09 -19.03
CA LYS A 205 17.75 0.37 -18.88
C LYS A 205 17.04 0.82 -17.60
N PHE A 206 15.91 0.18 -17.29
CA PHE A 206 15.16 0.35 -16.04
C PHE A 206 15.38 -0.87 -15.16
N SER A 207 16.39 -0.79 -14.31
CA SER A 207 16.73 -1.91 -13.44
C SER A 207 15.55 -2.24 -12.50
N ILE A 208 15.09 -3.48 -12.57
CA ILE A 208 14.19 -4.09 -11.61
C ILE A 208 14.93 -4.71 -10.43
N SER A 209 16.27 -4.81 -10.54
CA SER A 209 17.13 -5.41 -9.52
C SER A 209 17.08 -4.64 -8.20
N SER A 210 16.97 -5.37 -7.10
CA SER A 210 17.19 -4.83 -5.77
C SER A 210 18.63 -4.32 -5.62
N ILE A 211 18.82 -3.13 -5.06
CA ILE A 211 20.14 -2.50 -4.88
C ILE A 211 20.97 -3.28 -3.86
N GLU A 212 20.35 -3.61 -2.73
CA GLU A 212 20.92 -4.54 -1.76
C GLU A 212 20.37 -5.94 -2.02
N LYS A 213 21.26 -6.87 -2.29
CA LYS A 213 20.89 -8.24 -2.65
C LYS A 213 20.68 -9.07 -1.39
N VAL A 214 19.50 -8.92 -0.80
CA VAL A 214 19.07 -9.64 0.41
C VAL A 214 17.76 -10.35 0.11
N SER A 215 17.81 -11.68 -0.01
CA SER A 215 16.63 -12.53 -0.17
C SER A 215 16.07 -12.97 1.18
N VAL A 216 14.79 -13.34 1.19
CA VAL A 216 14.16 -13.94 2.39
C VAL A 216 14.57 -15.40 2.53
N VAL A 217 14.69 -16.11 1.41
CA VAL A 217 15.10 -17.52 1.32
C VAL A 217 16.33 -17.62 0.42
N ASP A 218 17.43 -18.14 0.93
CA ASP A 218 18.64 -18.40 0.17
C ASP A 218 18.53 -19.77 -0.52
N ASP A 219 19.12 -19.93 -1.74
CA ASP A 219 19.19 -21.17 -2.51
C ASP A 219 17.89 -21.74 -3.13
N PHE A 220 17.39 -21.12 -4.22
CA PHE A 220 16.27 -21.60 -5.03
C PHE A 220 16.63 -21.81 -6.53
N PRO A 221 16.15 -22.89 -7.25
CA PRO A 221 16.65 -23.28 -8.63
C PRO A 221 16.02 -22.53 -9.82
N LYS A 222 16.77 -22.23 -10.91
CA LYS A 222 16.44 -21.35 -12.08
C LYS A 222 16.29 -22.01 -13.46
N THR A 223 15.46 -21.44 -14.41
CA THR A 223 15.35 -21.81 -15.87
C THR A 223 14.59 -20.80 -16.76
N ARG A 224 14.85 -20.66 -18.10
CA ARG A 224 14.54 -19.51 -19.01
C ARG A 224 13.71 -19.78 -20.27
N LEU A 225 13.05 -18.73 -20.92
CA LEU A 225 12.56 -18.63 -22.35
C LEU A 225 12.17 -17.20 -22.90
N SER A 226 11.91 -16.96 -24.24
CA SER A 226 12.00 -15.69 -25.03
C SER A 226 10.90 -15.34 -26.11
N PRO A 227 10.86 -14.21 -26.96
CA PRO A 227 9.74 -13.25 -27.28
C PRO A 227 9.21 -13.05 -28.76
N PHE A 228 8.30 -12.01 -29.13
CA PHE A 228 7.87 -11.48 -30.47
C PHE A 228 7.11 -10.11 -30.56
N GLU A 229 6.75 -9.54 -31.79
CA GLU A 229 6.36 -8.14 -32.18
C GLU A 229 5.08 -7.92 -33.05
N ASN A 230 4.38 -6.88 -33.29
CA ASN A 230 4.05 -5.46 -33.61
C ASN A 230 2.72 -5.11 -34.39
N ASN A 231 2.03 -3.94 -34.18
CA ASN A 231 1.62 -2.60 -34.77
C ASN A 231 0.14 -2.22 -35.06
N GLU A 232 -0.44 -1.00 -34.76
CA GLU A 232 -0.80 0.36 -35.29
C GLU A 232 -2.17 1.08 -35.07
N ASN A 233 -2.47 2.41 -35.09
CA ASN A 233 -3.02 3.75 -35.48
C ASN A 233 -4.35 4.47 -34.97
N ILE A 234 -4.61 6.00 -34.86
CA ILE A 234 -5.73 6.77 -34.23
C ILE A 234 -6.01 8.31 -34.31
N ASP A 235 -7.14 8.92 -33.72
CA ASP A 235 -7.68 10.30 -33.75
C ASP A 235 -7.51 11.27 -32.54
N LEU A 236 -7.61 12.60 -32.69
CA LEU A 236 -6.76 13.63 -32.12
C LEU A 236 -7.28 14.71 -31.16
N GLN A 237 -8.39 15.42 -31.42
CA GLN A 237 -8.68 16.63 -30.64
C GLN A 237 -9.33 16.38 -29.28
N GLU A 238 -10.09 15.32 -29.18
CA GLU A 238 -10.72 14.87 -27.95
C GLU A 238 -9.73 14.19 -27.01
N LEU A 239 -8.63 13.72 -27.56
CA LEU A 239 -7.54 13.04 -26.87
C LEU A 239 -6.75 13.95 -25.92
N LYS A 240 -6.60 15.24 -26.22
CA LYS A 240 -5.78 16.15 -25.41
C LYS A 240 -6.31 16.34 -24.00
N SER A 241 -7.59 16.64 -23.84
CA SER A 241 -8.22 16.78 -22.52
C SER A 241 -8.19 15.45 -21.73
N ALA A 242 -8.25 14.34 -22.46
CA ALA A 242 -8.21 13.01 -21.89
C ALA A 242 -6.81 12.62 -21.41
N ILE A 243 -5.77 12.91 -22.21
CA ILE A 243 -4.38 12.60 -21.86
C ILE A 243 -3.89 13.50 -20.71
N GLU A 244 -4.31 14.75 -20.63
CA GLU A 244 -4.02 15.64 -19.50
C GLU A 244 -4.61 15.09 -18.19
N LYS A 245 -5.82 14.52 -18.23
CA LYS A 245 -6.46 13.86 -17.07
C LYS A 245 -5.79 12.53 -16.74
N ILE A 246 -5.23 11.81 -17.70
CA ILE A 246 -4.43 10.59 -17.45
C ILE A 246 -3.22 10.92 -16.57
N SER A 247 -2.51 12.02 -16.89
CA SER A 247 -1.34 12.46 -16.11
C SER A 247 -1.69 12.74 -14.64
N GLU A 248 -2.86 13.32 -14.37
CA GLU A 248 -3.29 13.59 -12.99
C GLU A 248 -3.68 12.33 -12.20
N LYS A 249 -4.28 11.33 -12.86
CA LYS A 249 -4.69 10.08 -12.18
C LYS A 249 -3.59 9.05 -12.06
N VAL A 250 -2.60 9.05 -12.91
CA VAL A 250 -1.37 8.26 -12.74
C VAL A 250 -0.66 8.60 -11.43
N LYS A 251 -0.82 9.83 -10.92
CA LYS A 251 -0.43 10.19 -9.54
C LYS A 251 -1.04 9.26 -8.46
N GLY A 252 -2.28 8.80 -8.65
CA GLY A 252 -2.92 7.85 -7.75
C GLY A 252 -2.35 6.42 -7.82
N LEU A 253 -1.75 6.04 -8.96
CA LEU A 253 -1.10 4.74 -9.12
C LEU A 253 0.22 4.64 -8.34
N LYS A 254 0.86 5.77 -8.06
CA LYS A 254 2.07 5.86 -7.22
C LYS A 254 1.84 5.21 -5.85
N ASN A 255 0.65 5.37 -5.28
CA ASN A 255 0.31 4.80 -3.97
C ASN A 255 0.17 3.27 -3.99
N LEU A 256 -0.07 2.65 -5.15
CA LEU A 256 -0.10 1.19 -5.31
C LEU A 256 1.30 0.56 -5.35
N LEU A 257 2.32 1.34 -5.74
CA LEU A 257 3.72 0.90 -5.78
C LEU A 257 4.44 1.11 -4.43
N SER A 258 3.83 1.85 -3.50
CA SER A 258 4.41 2.22 -2.20
C SER A 258 3.94 1.33 -1.03
N LEU A 259 3.45 0.13 -1.28
CA LEU A 259 3.08 -0.85 -0.25
C LEU A 259 4.34 -1.40 0.41
N ASN A 260 4.78 -0.73 1.47
CA ASN A 260 5.95 -1.11 2.25
C ASN A 260 5.51 -1.70 3.60
N SER A 261 6.33 -2.55 4.19
CA SER A 261 6.16 -3.06 5.55
C SER A 261 7.46 -3.67 6.00
N ASN A 262 7.67 -3.80 7.32
CA ASN A 262 8.71 -4.68 7.82
C ASN A 262 8.09 -5.78 8.67
N ASN A 263 8.74 -6.92 8.69
CA ASN A 263 8.70 -7.82 9.82
C ASN A 263 10.02 -8.60 9.93
N PHE A 264 10.31 -9.03 11.13
CA PHE A 264 11.38 -9.99 11.36
C PHE A 264 11.03 -10.93 12.52
N VAL A 265 11.62 -12.11 12.51
CA VAL A 265 11.54 -13.04 13.61
C VAL A 265 12.92 -13.58 13.95
N VAL A 266 13.23 -13.59 15.24
CA VAL A 266 14.53 -14.00 15.77
C VAL A 266 14.36 -15.21 16.68
N SER A 267 15.15 -16.25 16.42
CA SER A 267 15.16 -17.48 17.21
C SER A 267 15.72 -17.25 18.61
N GLY A 268 15.19 -17.95 19.58
CA GLY A 268 15.73 -17.97 20.96
C GLY A 268 17.22 -18.28 21.06
N ARG A 269 17.81 -18.95 20.04
CA ARG A 269 19.26 -19.23 20.00
C ARG A 269 20.15 -17.98 19.99
N ILE A 270 19.62 -16.84 19.54
CA ILE A 270 20.36 -15.57 19.39
C ILE A 270 19.68 -14.42 20.13
N THR A 271 18.61 -14.68 20.88
CA THR A 271 17.99 -13.70 21.77
C THR A 271 18.64 -13.75 23.17
N LYS A 272 18.41 -12.71 23.95
CA LYS A 272 18.96 -12.54 25.31
C LYS A 272 18.41 -13.57 26.31
N TYR A 273 17.15 -13.92 26.18
CA TYR A 273 16.43 -14.73 27.16
C TYR A 273 16.10 -16.14 26.68
N GLY A 274 16.53 -16.52 25.48
CA GLY A 274 16.39 -17.88 24.94
C GLY A 274 15.02 -18.21 24.33
N TYR A 275 14.12 -17.26 24.17
CA TYR A 275 12.85 -17.43 23.48
C TYR A 275 12.75 -16.55 22.21
N PRO A 276 11.94 -16.95 21.22
CA PRO A 276 11.79 -16.17 19.99
C PRO A 276 11.13 -14.81 20.22
N ILE A 277 11.54 -13.86 19.39
CA ILE A 277 10.93 -12.53 19.31
C ILE A 277 10.53 -12.28 17.87
N LEU A 278 9.26 -11.91 17.67
CA LEU A 278 8.70 -11.52 16.39
C LEU A 278 8.33 -10.04 16.41
N GLU A 279 8.62 -9.37 15.36
CA GLU A 279 8.25 -7.97 15.14
C GLU A 279 7.48 -7.82 13.84
N ASN A 280 6.53 -6.86 13.77
CA ASN A 280 5.84 -6.45 12.54
C ASN A 280 5.37 -5.00 12.61
N ASP A 281 5.74 -4.24 11.61
CA ASP A 281 5.29 -2.85 11.42
C ASP A 281 4.79 -2.61 9.98
N PRO A 282 3.50 -2.87 9.71
CA PRO A 282 2.88 -2.58 8.42
C PRO A 282 2.93 -1.09 8.08
N HIS A 283 3.40 -0.76 6.87
CA HIS A 283 3.45 0.61 6.36
C HIS A 283 2.28 0.84 5.41
N LEU A 284 1.22 1.42 5.93
CA LEU A 284 0.02 1.79 5.19
C LEU A 284 -0.25 3.29 5.33
N ALA A 285 -1.43 3.76 4.92
CA ALA A 285 -1.82 5.14 5.16
C ALA A 285 -1.89 5.44 6.67
N VAL A 286 -1.16 6.46 7.11
CA VAL A 286 -1.19 6.96 8.49
C VAL A 286 -2.39 7.88 8.62
N ILE A 287 -3.46 7.36 9.19
CA ILE A 287 -4.76 8.03 9.32
C ILE A 287 -5.21 8.09 10.78
N SER A 288 -6.12 9.01 11.08
CA SER A 288 -6.88 9.06 12.33
C SER A 288 -8.39 8.97 12.01
N PRO A 289 -9.12 8.04 12.63
CA PRO A 289 -8.67 6.99 13.53
C PRO A 289 -7.71 5.99 12.86
N SER A 290 -6.91 5.29 13.68
CA SER A 290 -5.88 4.38 13.19
C SER A 290 -6.42 3.33 12.22
N THR A 291 -5.60 2.94 11.25
CA THR A 291 -5.90 1.85 10.29
C THR A 291 -6.19 0.54 10.99
N PHE A 292 -5.47 0.25 12.07
CA PHE A 292 -5.66 -0.95 12.87
C PHE A 292 -6.52 -0.72 14.12
N PHE A 293 -7.29 -1.74 14.47
CA PHE A 293 -8.09 -1.82 15.69
C PHE A 293 -7.55 -2.98 16.55
N PRO A 294 -7.01 -2.70 17.76
CA PRO A 294 -6.55 -3.73 18.68
C PRO A 294 -7.73 -4.41 19.37
N PHE A 295 -7.65 -5.72 19.60
CA PHE A 295 -8.67 -6.47 20.36
C PHE A 295 -8.15 -7.82 20.85
N GLN A 296 -8.86 -8.37 21.83
CA GLN A 296 -8.71 -9.75 22.25
C GLN A 296 -10.09 -10.42 22.37
N ILE A 297 -10.18 -11.65 21.89
CA ILE A 297 -11.30 -12.55 22.17
C ILE A 297 -10.75 -13.80 22.81
N ASN A 298 -11.39 -14.24 23.90
CA ASN A 298 -11.15 -15.53 24.54
C ASN A 298 -12.49 -16.27 24.64
N SER A 299 -12.66 -17.28 23.81
CA SER A 299 -13.84 -18.12 23.70
C SER A 299 -13.41 -19.59 23.43
N PRO A 300 -14.31 -20.57 23.48
CA PRO A 300 -13.91 -21.99 23.39
C PRO A 300 -13.14 -22.38 22.13
N GLN A 301 -13.45 -21.79 20.97
CA GLN A 301 -12.81 -22.14 19.70
C GLN A 301 -11.87 -21.05 19.19
N TYR A 302 -11.98 -19.82 19.70
CA TYR A 302 -11.12 -18.73 19.32
C TYR A 302 -10.50 -18.05 20.55
N SER A 303 -9.20 -18.18 20.71
CA SER A 303 -8.45 -17.46 21.74
C SER A 303 -7.29 -16.72 21.05
N GLY A 304 -7.59 -15.50 20.61
CA GLY A 304 -6.67 -14.66 19.84
C GLY A 304 -6.70 -13.22 20.27
N PHE A 305 -5.57 -12.58 20.20
CA PHE A 305 -5.37 -11.15 20.43
C PHE A 305 -4.48 -10.57 19.35
N GLY A 306 -4.76 -9.35 18.95
CA GLY A 306 -4.01 -8.69 17.89
C GLY A 306 -4.78 -7.54 17.27
N PHE A 307 -4.60 -7.37 15.98
CA PHE A 307 -4.97 -6.17 15.24
C PHE A 307 -5.72 -6.53 13.96
N THR A 308 -6.81 -5.81 13.72
CA THR A 308 -7.66 -5.99 12.55
C THR A 308 -7.94 -4.66 11.86
N PHE A 309 -8.41 -4.71 10.62
CA PHE A 309 -9.04 -3.55 9.99
C PHE A 309 -10.48 -3.41 10.48
N PRO A 310 -10.97 -2.19 10.79
CA PRO A 310 -12.36 -1.97 11.16
C PRO A 310 -13.34 -2.54 10.13
N GLY A 311 -14.31 -3.33 10.59
CA GLY A 311 -15.24 -4.08 9.77
C GLY A 311 -14.85 -5.55 9.52
N ILE A 312 -13.67 -5.99 10.00
CA ILE A 312 -13.19 -7.39 9.88
C ILE A 312 -13.12 -8.01 11.28
N PRO A 313 -13.70 -9.24 11.48
CA PRO A 313 -13.84 -9.84 12.80
C PRO A 313 -12.69 -10.77 13.23
N ILE A 314 -11.50 -10.66 12.65
CA ILE A 314 -10.35 -11.56 12.91
C ILE A 314 -9.05 -10.78 13.09
N ALA A 315 -8.08 -11.32 13.82
CA ALA A 315 -6.75 -10.72 13.97
C ALA A 315 -5.87 -11.01 12.76
N LEU A 316 -5.54 -9.98 11.99
CA LEU A 316 -4.65 -10.08 10.83
C LEU A 316 -3.18 -10.21 11.25
N VAL A 317 -2.79 -9.49 12.29
CA VAL A 317 -1.49 -9.58 12.97
C VAL A 317 -1.77 -9.83 14.43
N GLY A 318 -1.04 -10.74 15.08
CA GLY A 318 -1.30 -10.99 16.49
C GLY A 318 -0.70 -12.28 17.04
N GLY A 319 -1.35 -12.84 18.03
CA GLY A 319 -0.96 -14.06 18.71
C GLY A 319 -2.14 -14.86 19.23
N GLY A 320 -1.90 -16.14 19.36
CA GLY A 320 -2.73 -17.07 20.12
C GLY A 320 -2.03 -17.46 21.42
N LYS A 321 -2.38 -18.63 21.95
CA LYS A 321 -1.76 -19.12 23.18
C LYS A 321 -0.30 -19.53 22.98
N ASN A 322 0.01 -20.17 21.84
CA ASN A 322 1.31 -20.81 21.60
C ASN A 322 2.11 -20.20 20.46
N VAL A 323 1.49 -19.39 19.63
CA VAL A 323 2.12 -18.81 18.45
C VAL A 323 1.83 -17.33 18.36
N CYS A 324 2.74 -16.58 17.76
CA CYS A 324 2.46 -15.25 17.23
C CYS A 324 2.86 -15.16 15.76
N TRP A 325 2.19 -14.27 15.04
CA TRP A 325 2.40 -14.09 13.60
C TRP A 325 2.40 -12.62 13.20
N GLY A 326 3.11 -12.36 12.11
CA GLY A 326 3.14 -11.08 11.42
C GLY A 326 3.00 -11.26 9.93
N VAL A 327 2.58 -10.20 9.23
CA VAL A 327 2.36 -10.22 7.79
C VAL A 327 2.99 -9.01 7.11
N THR A 328 3.57 -9.23 5.91
CA THR A 328 3.96 -8.16 4.99
C THR A 328 3.57 -8.54 3.58
N THR A 329 3.39 -7.55 2.69
CA THR A 329 3.10 -7.83 1.28
C THR A 329 4.28 -8.50 0.59
N THR A 330 4.02 -9.58 -0.14
CA THR A 330 5.06 -10.35 -0.86
C THR A 330 5.56 -9.64 -2.12
N LEU A 331 4.74 -8.79 -2.75
CA LEU A 331 4.90 -8.28 -4.10
C LEU A 331 4.93 -9.40 -5.19
N ILE A 332 4.48 -10.61 -4.84
CA ILE A 332 4.27 -11.67 -5.83
C ILE A 332 3.13 -11.27 -6.77
N ASP A 333 3.34 -11.48 -8.05
CA ASP A 333 2.39 -11.13 -9.10
C ASP A 333 1.22 -12.13 -9.18
N ALA A 334 0.03 -11.66 -8.80
CA ALA A 334 -1.22 -12.42 -8.77
C ALA A 334 -2.27 -11.91 -9.76
N MET A 335 -1.86 -11.03 -10.68
CA MET A 335 -2.72 -10.39 -11.67
C MET A 335 -2.07 -10.41 -13.04
N ASP A 336 -2.88 -10.39 -14.11
CA ASP A 336 -2.42 -10.18 -15.48
C ASP A 336 -3.46 -9.41 -16.29
N ILE A 337 -3.01 -8.69 -17.31
CA ILE A 337 -3.88 -8.04 -18.29
C ILE A 337 -3.79 -8.77 -19.62
N LEU A 338 -4.95 -9.15 -20.16
CA LEU A 338 -5.05 -9.81 -21.44
C LEU A 338 -5.83 -9.00 -22.45
N PHE A 339 -5.47 -9.18 -23.72
CA PHE A 339 -6.28 -8.74 -24.87
C PHE A 339 -6.90 -9.96 -25.55
N THR A 340 -8.21 -9.93 -25.82
CA THR A 340 -8.95 -11.08 -26.37
C THR A 340 -10.14 -10.64 -27.20
N PRO A 341 -10.48 -11.32 -28.30
CA PRO A 341 -11.77 -11.10 -28.96
C PRO A 341 -12.92 -11.52 -28.05
N ILE A 342 -13.95 -10.68 -27.97
CA ILE A 342 -15.20 -11.02 -27.29
C ILE A 342 -16.14 -11.66 -28.32
N ILE A 343 -16.37 -12.97 -28.21
CA ILE A 343 -17.14 -13.77 -29.13
C ILE A 343 -18.56 -13.87 -28.60
N GLU A 344 -19.54 -13.57 -29.46
CA GLU A 344 -20.98 -13.76 -29.17
C GLU A 344 -21.53 -14.93 -29.98
N GLU A 345 -22.05 -15.94 -29.32
CA GLU A 345 -22.65 -17.12 -29.94
C GLU A 345 -23.95 -17.49 -29.21
N ASN A 346 -25.05 -17.52 -29.93
CA ASN A 346 -26.37 -17.86 -29.36
C ASN A 346 -26.78 -17.01 -28.13
N GLY A 347 -26.49 -15.74 -28.14
CA GLY A 347 -26.77 -14.81 -27.05
C GLY A 347 -25.87 -14.98 -25.80
N LYS A 348 -24.82 -15.78 -25.89
CA LYS A 348 -23.79 -15.95 -24.87
C LYS A 348 -22.49 -15.30 -25.33
N PHE A 349 -21.71 -14.79 -24.35
CA PHE A 349 -20.41 -14.16 -24.60
C PHE A 349 -19.27 -15.09 -24.14
N PHE A 350 -18.16 -15.06 -24.88
CA PHE A 350 -16.97 -15.87 -24.59
C PHE A 350 -15.71 -15.05 -24.81
N ILE A 351 -14.68 -15.39 -24.05
CA ILE A 351 -13.29 -14.98 -24.30
C ILE A 351 -12.48 -16.18 -24.80
N ILE A 352 -11.35 -15.92 -25.46
CA ILE A 352 -10.34 -16.94 -25.73
C ILE A 352 -9.48 -17.15 -24.48
N TRP A 353 -9.04 -18.37 -24.23
CA TRP A 353 -8.19 -18.78 -23.13
C TRP A 353 -7.23 -19.86 -23.62
N GLY A 354 -6.07 -19.46 -24.10
CA GLY A 354 -5.22 -20.34 -24.87
C GLY A 354 -5.97 -20.83 -26.12
N LYS A 355 -6.20 -22.13 -26.20
CA LYS A 355 -6.96 -22.74 -27.33
C LYS A 355 -8.44 -23.01 -27.02
N ARG A 356 -8.95 -22.52 -25.91
CA ARG A 356 -10.34 -22.75 -25.44
C ARG A 356 -11.14 -21.47 -25.43
N LYS A 357 -12.47 -21.61 -25.38
CA LYS A 357 -13.40 -20.53 -25.10
C LYS A 357 -13.87 -20.64 -23.64
N LEU A 358 -13.87 -19.54 -22.92
CA LEU A 358 -14.48 -19.43 -21.60
C LEU A 358 -15.71 -18.53 -21.69
N GLU A 359 -16.82 -18.92 -21.04
CA GLU A 359 -18.03 -18.13 -21.00
C GLU A 359 -17.81 -16.89 -20.14
N ALA A 360 -18.17 -15.71 -20.67
CA ALA A 360 -18.17 -14.43 -20.02
C ALA A 360 -19.61 -14.01 -19.75
N ILE A 361 -19.96 -13.85 -18.48
CA ILE A 361 -21.37 -13.66 -18.05
C ILE A 361 -21.66 -12.17 -17.93
N PRO A 362 -22.68 -11.64 -18.61
CA PRO A 362 -23.11 -10.26 -18.46
C PRO A 362 -23.57 -9.94 -17.04
N ARG A 363 -23.14 -8.83 -16.53
CA ARG A 363 -23.55 -8.25 -15.25
C ARG A 363 -24.01 -6.81 -15.44
N GLU A 364 -25.07 -6.43 -14.76
CA GLU A 364 -25.57 -5.07 -14.70
C GLU A 364 -25.59 -4.61 -13.25
N GLU A 365 -25.02 -3.46 -12.98
CA GLU A 365 -24.99 -2.83 -11.66
C GLU A 365 -25.59 -1.43 -11.75
N GLU A 366 -26.31 -1.00 -10.72
CA GLU A 366 -26.85 0.34 -10.58
C GLU A 366 -26.12 1.04 -9.41
N ILE A 367 -25.54 2.20 -9.70
CA ILE A 367 -24.76 3.00 -8.77
C ILE A 367 -25.54 4.26 -8.46
N PHE A 368 -25.81 4.49 -7.19
CA PHE A 368 -26.48 5.71 -6.72
C PHE A 368 -25.45 6.75 -6.31
N TYR A 369 -25.73 8.01 -6.62
CA TYR A 369 -24.87 9.14 -6.30
C TYR A 369 -25.69 10.41 -6.07
N LEU A 370 -25.08 11.40 -5.41
CA LEU A 370 -25.67 12.73 -5.26
C LEU A 370 -25.17 13.66 -6.37
N GLU A 371 -26.06 14.41 -6.99
CA GLU A 371 -25.74 15.49 -7.92
C GLU A 371 -26.59 16.70 -7.59
N ASN A 372 -25.96 17.82 -7.23
CA ASN A 372 -26.64 19.03 -6.75
C ASN A 372 -27.61 18.78 -5.57
N GLY A 373 -27.30 17.80 -4.72
CA GLY A 373 -28.13 17.40 -3.57
C GLY A 373 -29.29 16.45 -3.91
N GLU A 374 -29.47 16.10 -5.17
CA GLU A 374 -30.48 15.12 -5.63
C GLU A 374 -29.86 13.73 -5.82
N LYS A 375 -30.59 12.69 -5.39
CA LYS A 375 -30.17 11.30 -5.60
C LYS A 375 -30.43 10.89 -7.05
N LYS A 376 -29.36 10.53 -7.76
CA LYS A 376 -29.39 9.98 -9.12
C LYS A 376 -28.84 8.58 -9.17
N SER A 377 -28.98 7.91 -10.30
CA SER A 377 -28.35 6.60 -10.52
C SER A 377 -27.70 6.51 -11.90
N LYS A 378 -26.66 5.70 -11.99
CA LYS A 378 -25.98 5.32 -13.23
C LYS A 378 -25.95 3.80 -13.33
N LYS A 379 -26.40 3.28 -14.48
CA LYS A 379 -26.27 1.85 -14.78
C LYS A 379 -24.99 1.59 -15.55
N ILE A 380 -24.31 0.51 -15.17
CA ILE A 380 -23.15 -0.03 -15.87
C ILE A 380 -23.39 -1.49 -16.18
N LYS A 381 -22.91 -1.95 -17.34
CA LYS A 381 -22.99 -3.34 -17.77
C LYS A 381 -21.62 -3.82 -18.21
N PHE A 382 -21.15 -4.94 -17.68
CA PHE A 382 -19.83 -5.50 -17.98
C PHE A 382 -19.91 -7.03 -18.04
N LEU A 383 -18.82 -7.65 -18.45
CA LEU A 383 -18.70 -9.11 -18.53
C LEU A 383 -17.80 -9.63 -17.39
N PHE A 384 -18.23 -10.68 -16.73
CA PHE A 384 -17.50 -11.40 -15.71
C PHE A 384 -17.14 -12.80 -16.20
N VAL A 385 -15.87 -13.19 -16.06
CA VAL A 385 -15.36 -14.52 -16.41
C VAL A 385 -15.17 -15.30 -15.11
N PRO A 386 -16.05 -16.26 -14.79
CA PRO A 386 -16.03 -16.96 -13.50
C PRO A 386 -14.68 -17.61 -13.20
N ASN A 387 -14.16 -17.41 -11.98
CA ASN A 387 -12.89 -17.92 -11.45
C ASN A 387 -11.63 -17.40 -12.16
N ILE A 388 -11.75 -16.43 -13.04
CA ILE A 388 -10.65 -15.93 -13.88
C ILE A 388 -10.49 -14.42 -13.73
N GLY A 389 -11.54 -13.64 -14.09
CA GLY A 389 -11.37 -12.21 -14.15
C GLY A 389 -12.60 -11.43 -14.56
N ILE A 390 -12.39 -10.15 -14.82
CA ILE A 390 -13.40 -9.24 -15.34
C ILE A 390 -12.96 -8.65 -16.68
N VAL A 391 -13.92 -8.38 -17.54
CA VAL A 391 -13.70 -7.67 -18.79
C VAL A 391 -13.79 -6.18 -18.49
N LEU A 392 -12.63 -5.51 -18.47
CA LEU A 392 -12.50 -4.07 -18.25
C LEU A 392 -13.10 -3.23 -19.39
N ASP A 393 -13.04 -3.80 -20.59
CA ASP A 393 -13.60 -3.26 -21.84
C ASP A 393 -14.02 -4.41 -22.75
N ALA A 394 -15.21 -4.37 -23.27
CA ALA A 394 -15.75 -5.44 -24.11
C ALA A 394 -15.48 -5.26 -25.61
N GLY A 395 -14.56 -4.39 -25.99
CA GLY A 395 -14.25 -4.11 -27.40
C GLY A 395 -15.40 -3.40 -28.11
N ASN A 396 -15.78 -3.94 -29.27
CA ASN A 396 -16.86 -3.39 -30.11
C ASN A 396 -18.27 -3.90 -29.74
N LYS A 397 -18.44 -4.51 -28.55
CA LYS A 397 -19.75 -5.03 -28.13
C LYS A 397 -20.61 -3.92 -27.54
N GLU A 398 -21.68 -3.57 -28.27
CA GLU A 398 -22.60 -2.53 -27.83
C GLU A 398 -23.29 -2.86 -26.49
N GLY A 399 -23.56 -1.83 -25.71
CA GLY A 399 -24.27 -1.90 -24.45
C GLY A 399 -23.43 -2.32 -23.24
N PHE A 400 -22.12 -2.54 -23.41
CA PHE A 400 -21.20 -2.77 -22.30
C PHE A 400 -20.41 -1.52 -21.96
N SER A 401 -20.19 -1.31 -20.65
CA SER A 401 -19.38 -0.21 -20.12
C SER A 401 -17.91 -0.57 -20.20
N SER A 402 -17.06 0.41 -20.52
CA SER A 402 -15.62 0.30 -20.36
C SER A 402 -15.22 0.94 -19.03
N ILE A 403 -14.33 0.32 -18.27
CA ILE A 403 -13.71 0.88 -17.07
C ILE A 403 -12.55 1.81 -17.44
N ILE A 404 -11.98 1.66 -18.62
CA ILE A 404 -10.77 2.35 -19.05
C ILE A 404 -10.87 3.87 -18.91
N PRO A 405 -11.92 4.55 -19.37
CA PRO A 405 -12.06 5.98 -19.16
C PRO A 405 -12.04 6.40 -17.69
N TYR A 406 -12.61 5.57 -16.80
CA TYR A 406 -12.66 5.84 -15.37
C TYR A 406 -11.29 5.64 -14.70
N LEU A 407 -10.56 4.59 -15.06
CA LEU A 407 -9.19 4.36 -14.58
C LEU A 407 -8.27 5.53 -14.91
N PHE A 408 -8.46 6.13 -16.07
CA PHE A 408 -7.65 7.26 -16.54
C PHE A 408 -8.29 8.64 -16.30
N GLY A 409 -9.42 8.71 -15.60
CA GLY A 409 -10.07 9.98 -15.26
C GLY A 409 -10.77 10.70 -16.42
N ILE A 410 -11.03 10.02 -17.53
CA ILE A 410 -11.61 10.55 -18.75
C ILE A 410 -13.10 10.24 -18.74
N VAL A 411 -13.88 11.06 -18.07
CA VAL A 411 -15.32 10.82 -17.90
C VAL A 411 -16.13 12.03 -18.37
N GLY A 412 -17.26 11.74 -19.04
CA GLY A 412 -18.29 12.71 -19.35
C GLY A 412 -18.17 13.42 -20.69
N VAL A 413 -17.35 12.90 -21.62
CA VAL A 413 -17.26 13.40 -23.00
C VAL A 413 -17.63 12.27 -23.97
N PRO A 414 -18.90 12.20 -24.44
CA PRO A 414 -19.36 11.17 -25.38
C PRO A 414 -18.49 11.14 -26.65
N GLY A 415 -18.09 9.93 -27.09
CA GLY A 415 -17.20 9.75 -28.25
C GLY A 415 -15.71 9.72 -27.93
N VAL A 416 -15.25 10.46 -26.90
CA VAL A 416 -13.86 10.45 -26.44
C VAL A 416 -13.53 9.15 -25.71
N GLU A 417 -14.44 8.72 -24.86
CA GLU A 417 -14.26 7.50 -24.04
C GLU A 417 -14.00 6.27 -24.94
N GLU A 418 -14.72 6.14 -26.05
CA GLU A 418 -14.53 5.04 -27.02
C GLU A 418 -13.22 5.18 -27.80
N SER A 419 -12.93 6.40 -28.28
CA SER A 419 -11.70 6.69 -29.03
C SER A 419 -10.45 6.41 -28.21
N ILE A 420 -10.42 6.78 -26.93
CA ILE A 420 -9.29 6.53 -26.04
C ILE A 420 -9.15 5.06 -25.72
N SER A 421 -10.25 4.34 -25.47
CA SER A 421 -10.20 2.91 -25.28
C SER A 421 -9.59 2.21 -26.50
N LYS A 422 -9.97 2.61 -27.70
CA LYS A 422 -9.34 2.12 -28.95
C LYS A 422 -7.86 2.47 -29.03
N ILE A 423 -7.52 3.69 -28.66
CA ILE A 423 -6.14 4.18 -28.64
C ILE A 423 -5.26 3.29 -27.75
N LEU A 424 -5.66 3.13 -26.51
CA LEU A 424 -4.90 2.30 -25.57
C LEU A 424 -4.75 0.86 -26.06
N LYS A 425 -5.82 0.30 -26.65
CA LYS A 425 -5.75 -1.04 -27.27
C LYS A 425 -4.72 -1.09 -28.38
N TYR A 426 -4.70 -0.12 -29.26
CA TYR A 426 -3.73 -0.08 -30.33
C TYR A 426 -2.29 0.11 -29.81
N VAL A 427 -2.08 0.98 -28.84
CA VAL A 427 -0.75 1.18 -28.23
C VAL A 427 -0.29 -0.06 -27.48
N PHE A 428 -1.11 -0.60 -26.60
CA PHE A 428 -0.72 -1.75 -25.76
C PHE A 428 -0.62 -3.07 -26.53
N THR A 429 -1.26 -3.19 -27.68
CA THR A 429 -1.13 -4.35 -28.57
C THR A 429 0.01 -4.21 -29.58
N LEU A 430 0.78 -3.09 -29.53
CA LEU A 430 2.04 -3.00 -30.27
C LEU A 430 2.98 -4.12 -29.82
N GLY A 431 3.47 -4.92 -30.77
CA GLY A 431 4.27 -6.09 -30.47
C GLY A 431 3.52 -7.40 -30.46
N MET A 432 2.20 -7.37 -30.44
CA MET A 432 1.41 -8.60 -30.49
C MET A 432 1.07 -8.99 -31.93
N ASN A 433 0.99 -10.29 -32.16
CA ASN A 433 0.60 -10.81 -33.49
C ASN A 433 -0.91 -10.70 -33.69
N VAL A 434 -1.39 -9.49 -33.93
CA VAL A 434 -2.81 -9.16 -34.13
C VAL A 434 -2.96 -8.23 -35.32
N ASP A 435 -3.99 -8.48 -36.18
CA ASP A 435 -4.35 -7.54 -37.23
C ASP A 435 -4.79 -6.20 -36.62
N ARG A 436 -4.31 -5.12 -37.15
CA ARG A 436 -4.51 -3.80 -36.57
C ARG A 436 -5.95 -3.32 -36.57
N LYS A 437 -6.68 -3.59 -37.63
CA LYS A 437 -8.11 -3.29 -37.65
C LYS A 437 -8.89 -4.06 -36.59
N GLU A 438 -8.35 -5.24 -36.21
CA GLU A 438 -8.94 -6.06 -35.15
C GLU A 438 -8.47 -5.63 -33.76
N ALA A 439 -7.29 -5.06 -33.60
CA ALA A 439 -6.73 -4.65 -32.30
C ALA A 439 -7.66 -3.69 -31.54
N GLY A 440 -8.23 -2.70 -32.21
CA GLY A 440 -9.21 -1.78 -31.62
C GLY A 440 -10.52 -2.43 -31.15
N ASN A 441 -10.82 -3.64 -31.64
CA ASN A 441 -12.02 -4.40 -31.32
C ASN A 441 -11.80 -5.44 -30.22
N LEU A 442 -10.55 -5.62 -29.74
CA LEU A 442 -10.25 -6.55 -28.65
C LEU A 442 -10.90 -6.09 -27.33
N GLY A 443 -11.36 -7.03 -26.55
CA GLY A 443 -11.68 -6.83 -25.16
C GLY A 443 -10.40 -6.81 -24.31
N ILE A 444 -10.43 -6.09 -23.21
CA ILE A 444 -9.37 -6.06 -22.17
C ILE A 444 -9.89 -6.81 -20.96
N VAL A 445 -9.13 -7.79 -20.48
CA VAL A 445 -9.49 -8.62 -19.32
C VAL A 445 -8.44 -8.45 -18.24
N LEU A 446 -8.88 -8.14 -17.03
CA LEU A 446 -8.06 -8.20 -15.82
C LEU A 446 -8.26 -9.56 -15.16
N LEU A 447 -7.18 -10.30 -15.00
CA LEU A 447 -7.11 -11.51 -14.21
C LEU A 447 -6.70 -11.17 -12.78
N TRP A 448 -7.27 -11.84 -11.81
CA TRP A 448 -6.84 -11.78 -10.41
C TRP A 448 -7.23 -13.07 -9.69
N THR A 449 -6.32 -13.63 -8.91
CA THR A 449 -6.58 -14.88 -8.17
C THR A 449 -7.76 -14.79 -7.19
N GLY A 450 -8.12 -13.57 -6.79
CA GLY A 450 -9.30 -13.30 -5.94
C GLY A 450 -10.65 -13.38 -6.62
N TYR A 451 -10.74 -13.55 -7.95
CA TYR A 451 -12.02 -13.75 -8.67
C TYR A 451 -12.58 -15.16 -8.53
N LYS A 452 -12.20 -15.86 -7.48
CA LYS A 452 -12.72 -17.17 -7.08
C LYS A 452 -13.49 -17.07 -5.77
N PRO A 453 -14.43 -18.00 -5.51
CA PRO A 453 -15.05 -18.17 -4.20
C PRO A 453 -14.01 -18.67 -3.18
N THR A 454 -13.58 -17.82 -2.26
CA THR A 454 -12.53 -18.12 -1.27
C THR A 454 -12.94 -17.67 0.13
N SER A 455 -12.24 -18.11 1.18
CA SER A 455 -12.57 -17.83 2.59
C SER A 455 -11.31 -17.53 3.38
N GLU A 456 -10.61 -16.44 3.08
CA GLU A 456 -9.33 -16.06 3.65
C GLU A 456 -9.38 -15.89 5.17
N PHE A 457 -10.52 -15.46 5.72
CA PHE A 457 -10.72 -15.27 7.16
C PHE A 457 -10.52 -16.57 7.94
N ALA A 458 -10.75 -17.72 7.33
CA ALA A 458 -10.55 -19.01 7.98
C ALA A 458 -9.11 -19.22 8.40
N ALA A 459 -8.13 -18.78 7.63
CA ALA A 459 -6.72 -18.84 8.00
C ALA A 459 -6.46 -18.12 9.32
N PHE A 460 -6.88 -16.89 9.42
CA PHE A 460 -6.69 -16.05 10.60
C PHE A 460 -7.58 -16.42 11.79
N TYR A 461 -8.69 -17.13 11.54
CA TYR A 461 -9.51 -17.70 12.60
C TYR A 461 -8.86 -18.92 13.23
N GLU A 462 -8.21 -19.77 12.44
CA GLU A 462 -7.60 -21.00 12.90
C GLU A 462 -6.20 -20.80 13.51
N VAL A 463 -5.40 -19.84 12.98
CA VAL A 463 -4.01 -19.61 13.42
C VAL A 463 -3.86 -19.38 14.92
N PRO A 464 -4.74 -18.66 15.65
CA PRO A 464 -4.62 -18.52 17.11
C PRO A 464 -4.65 -19.84 17.88
N SER A 465 -5.26 -20.87 17.31
CA SER A 465 -5.34 -22.22 17.90
C SER A 465 -4.12 -23.09 17.60
N ALA A 466 -3.18 -22.62 16.78
CA ALA A 466 -2.01 -23.39 16.40
C ALA A 466 -1.16 -23.79 17.62
N GLU A 467 -0.71 -25.05 17.65
CA GLU A 467 0.16 -25.57 18.69
C GLU A 467 1.63 -25.18 18.48
N ASP A 468 1.99 -24.89 17.24
CA ASP A 468 3.33 -24.50 16.79
C ASP A 468 3.30 -23.93 15.37
N ILE A 469 4.49 -23.55 14.86
CA ILE A 469 4.62 -22.97 13.51
C ILE A 469 4.17 -23.93 12.40
N PHE A 470 4.24 -25.25 12.61
CA PHE A 470 3.87 -26.24 11.59
C PHE A 470 2.35 -26.35 11.45
N SER A 471 1.61 -26.29 12.55
CA SER A 471 0.15 -26.22 12.53
C SER A 471 -0.33 -24.88 11.97
N ALA A 472 0.34 -23.77 12.30
CA ALA A 472 0.05 -22.48 11.69
C ALA A 472 0.21 -22.51 10.14
N MET A 473 1.27 -23.16 9.64
CA MET A 473 1.50 -23.35 8.20
C MET A 473 0.34 -24.10 7.51
N ILE A 474 -0.26 -25.07 8.20
CA ILE A 474 -1.44 -25.80 7.68
C ILE A 474 -2.63 -24.84 7.56
N PHE A 475 -2.85 -24.00 8.55
CA PHE A 475 -3.96 -23.03 8.55
C PHE A 475 -3.81 -21.94 7.48
N TYR A 476 -2.58 -21.50 7.16
CA TYR A 476 -2.36 -20.54 6.07
C TYR A 476 -2.79 -21.06 4.70
N LYS A 477 -2.97 -22.38 4.51
CA LYS A 477 -3.53 -22.94 3.27
C LYS A 477 -4.97 -22.46 2.96
N PHE A 478 -5.70 -21.96 3.96
CA PHE A 478 -6.99 -21.29 3.74
C PHE A 478 -6.84 -19.85 3.20
N PHE A 479 -5.66 -19.25 3.28
CA PHE A 479 -5.40 -17.91 2.74
C PHE A 479 -5.08 -18.00 1.25
N GLN A 480 -6.08 -17.79 0.40
CA GLN A 480 -6.00 -18.12 -1.03
C GLN A 480 -5.69 -16.89 -1.89
N THR A 481 -6.07 -15.68 -1.47
CA THR A 481 -5.88 -14.46 -2.28
C THR A 481 -5.28 -13.33 -1.45
N GLY A 482 -4.60 -12.37 -2.10
CA GLY A 482 -3.88 -11.29 -1.44
C GLY A 482 -2.54 -11.76 -0.87
N ILE A 483 -1.74 -12.48 -1.65
CA ILE A 483 -0.51 -13.18 -1.27
C ILE A 483 0.35 -12.40 -0.27
N GLN A 484 0.61 -12.99 0.91
CA GLN A 484 1.34 -12.35 2.00
C GLN A 484 2.55 -13.17 2.45
N ASN A 485 3.57 -12.49 2.95
CA ASN A 485 4.64 -13.06 3.75
C ASN A 485 4.11 -13.31 5.16
N PHE A 486 3.96 -14.56 5.56
CA PHE A 486 3.67 -14.92 6.95
C PHE A 486 4.96 -15.30 7.66
N ILE A 487 5.30 -14.59 8.73
CA ILE A 487 6.30 -15.03 9.69
C ILE A 487 5.61 -15.47 10.97
N VAL A 488 6.15 -16.49 11.61
CA VAL A 488 5.58 -17.11 12.82
C VAL A 488 6.68 -17.45 13.81
N ALA A 489 6.39 -17.25 15.09
CA ALA A 489 7.18 -17.78 16.19
C ALA A 489 6.29 -18.61 17.12
N ASP A 490 6.83 -19.67 17.72
CA ASP A 490 6.11 -20.45 18.72
C ASP A 490 6.85 -20.51 20.06
N ILE A 491 6.09 -20.87 21.11
CA ILE A 491 6.62 -21.03 22.48
C ILE A 491 7.58 -22.22 22.62
N LYS A 492 7.67 -23.11 21.62
CA LYS A 492 8.61 -24.24 21.57
C LYS A 492 9.99 -23.79 21.05
N GLY A 493 10.14 -22.52 20.66
CA GLY A 493 11.39 -21.94 20.20
C GLY A 493 11.60 -21.94 18.69
N ASN A 494 10.61 -22.37 17.90
CA ASN A 494 10.69 -22.38 16.45
C ASN A 494 10.33 -21.03 15.86
N ILE A 495 10.94 -20.74 14.71
CA ILE A 495 10.61 -19.60 13.84
C ILE A 495 10.37 -20.09 12.42
N GLY A 496 9.41 -19.49 11.72
CA GLY A 496 9.04 -19.89 10.36
C GLY A 496 8.63 -18.73 9.46
N TYR A 497 8.86 -18.93 8.15
CA TYR A 497 8.41 -18.06 7.06
C TYR A 497 7.62 -18.91 6.07
N PHE A 498 6.39 -18.54 5.82
CA PHE A 498 5.44 -19.27 4.99
C PHE A 498 4.63 -18.31 4.11
N PRO A 499 5.18 -17.80 2.99
CA PRO A 499 4.39 -16.98 2.09
C PRO A 499 3.26 -17.82 1.51
N HIS A 500 2.07 -17.27 1.46
CA HIS A 500 0.90 -18.00 0.99
C HIS A 500 -0.09 -17.12 0.24
N GLY A 501 -0.78 -17.78 -0.69
CA GLY A 501 -1.81 -17.32 -1.60
C GLY A 501 -1.75 -18.15 -2.88
N GLU A 502 -2.73 -18.05 -3.73
CA GLU A 502 -2.70 -18.68 -5.04
C GLU A 502 -1.78 -17.91 -5.98
N ILE A 503 -0.71 -18.55 -6.46
CA ILE A 503 0.29 -17.98 -7.38
C ILE A 503 0.10 -18.62 -8.75
N PRO A 504 -0.28 -17.86 -9.80
CA PRO A 504 -0.57 -18.42 -11.11
C PRO A 504 0.68 -18.98 -11.81
N ILE A 505 0.53 -20.11 -12.46
CA ILE A 505 1.52 -20.66 -13.41
C ILE A 505 1.15 -20.16 -14.81
N ARG A 506 2.05 -19.44 -15.45
CA ARG A 506 1.88 -18.88 -16.78
C ARG A 506 2.62 -19.72 -17.82
N PRO A 507 2.23 -19.69 -19.12
CA PRO A 507 2.93 -20.40 -20.17
C PRO A 507 4.40 -19.97 -20.27
N SER A 508 5.28 -20.92 -20.52
CA SER A 508 6.69 -20.62 -20.75
C SER A 508 6.87 -19.80 -22.02
N GLY A 509 7.79 -18.82 -21.98
CA GLY A 509 8.04 -17.90 -23.10
C GLY A 509 7.23 -16.62 -23.06
N THR A 510 6.35 -16.42 -22.09
CA THR A 510 5.67 -15.14 -21.87
C THR A 510 6.49 -14.24 -20.94
N LYS A 511 6.27 -12.92 -21.03
CA LYS A 511 6.68 -11.92 -20.04
C LYS A 511 5.45 -11.50 -19.23
N PRO A 512 5.11 -12.17 -18.12
CA PRO A 512 3.84 -11.95 -17.42
C PRO A 512 3.63 -10.52 -16.91
N TYR A 513 4.71 -9.78 -16.69
CA TYR A 513 4.68 -8.35 -16.36
C TYR A 513 4.41 -7.43 -17.58
N LEU A 514 3.99 -7.99 -18.70
CA LEU A 514 3.52 -7.30 -19.89
C LEU A 514 2.17 -7.86 -20.30
N PRO A 515 1.20 -7.00 -20.71
CA PRO A 515 -0.04 -7.49 -21.29
C PRO A 515 0.23 -8.24 -22.60
N ASP A 516 -0.53 -9.30 -22.85
CA ASP A 516 -0.43 -10.10 -24.07
C ASP A 516 -1.81 -10.58 -24.53
N LEU A 517 -1.85 -11.20 -25.72
CA LEU A 517 -3.07 -11.87 -26.19
C LEU A 517 -3.38 -13.09 -25.33
N SER A 518 -4.65 -13.31 -25.06
CA SER A 518 -5.14 -14.44 -24.24
C SER A 518 -4.83 -15.83 -24.83
N GLU A 519 -4.38 -15.88 -26.06
CA GLU A 519 -3.86 -17.09 -26.70
C GLU A 519 -2.46 -17.45 -26.20
N ASN A 520 -1.67 -16.45 -25.82
CA ASN A 520 -0.28 -16.56 -25.35
C ASN A 520 -0.21 -16.55 -23.82
N LEU A 521 -0.81 -15.53 -23.19
CA LEU A 521 -0.84 -15.36 -21.74
C LEU A 521 -2.18 -15.84 -21.19
N PHE A 522 -2.13 -16.85 -20.35
CA PHE A 522 -3.28 -17.41 -19.60
C PHE A 522 -2.75 -18.28 -18.46
N TRP A 523 -3.60 -18.59 -17.50
CA TRP A 523 -3.16 -19.39 -16.36
C TRP A 523 -3.34 -20.90 -16.62
N LEU A 524 -2.27 -21.64 -16.38
CA LEU A 524 -2.23 -23.10 -16.47
C LEU A 524 -2.72 -23.77 -15.18
N GLY A 525 -2.72 -23.06 -14.08
CA GLY A 525 -3.07 -23.49 -12.73
C GLY A 525 -2.36 -22.59 -11.72
N ASN A 526 -2.22 -23.05 -10.50
CA ASN A 526 -1.47 -22.38 -9.44
C ASN A 526 -0.26 -23.22 -9.01
N ILE A 527 0.75 -22.57 -8.44
CA ILE A 527 1.87 -23.25 -7.81
C ILE A 527 1.33 -24.01 -6.60
N GLU A 528 1.63 -25.31 -6.51
CA GLU A 528 1.27 -26.12 -5.34
C GLU A 528 1.95 -25.55 -4.08
N PRO A 529 1.24 -25.46 -2.93
CA PRO A 529 1.77 -24.85 -1.71
C PRO A 529 3.12 -25.37 -1.26
N ASP A 530 3.42 -26.65 -1.52
CA ASP A 530 4.69 -27.27 -1.14
C ASP A 530 5.89 -26.81 -1.98
N PHE A 531 5.65 -26.14 -3.12
CA PHE A 531 6.69 -25.56 -3.97
C PHE A 531 6.87 -24.04 -3.76
N ILE A 532 6.04 -23.41 -2.94
CA ILE A 532 6.22 -22.01 -2.58
C ILE A 532 7.45 -21.90 -1.66
N PRO A 533 8.38 -20.96 -1.90
CA PRO A 533 9.57 -20.77 -1.08
C PRO A 533 9.21 -20.54 0.39
N ARG A 534 9.90 -21.23 1.31
CA ARG A 534 9.67 -21.13 2.76
C ARG A 534 10.96 -21.33 3.53
N ALA A 535 11.01 -20.84 4.77
CA ALA A 535 12.12 -21.05 5.67
C ALA A 535 11.64 -21.48 7.07
N VAL A 536 12.31 -22.46 7.68
CA VAL A 536 12.03 -22.95 9.02
C VAL A 536 13.34 -23.08 9.77
N ASN A 537 13.44 -22.41 10.92
CA ASN A 537 14.62 -22.46 11.79
C ASN A 537 15.96 -22.27 11.04
N PRO A 538 16.11 -21.21 10.21
CA PRO A 538 17.31 -21.05 9.40
C PRO A 538 18.57 -21.00 10.25
N GLN A 539 19.72 -21.34 9.65
CA GLN A 539 21.00 -21.37 10.36
C GLN A 539 21.41 -19.99 10.88
N SER A 540 21.06 -18.93 10.19
CA SER A 540 21.24 -17.54 10.63
C SER A 540 20.61 -17.27 12.00
N GLY A 541 19.50 -17.94 12.32
CA GLY A 541 18.74 -17.74 13.55
C GLY A 541 17.70 -16.63 13.46
N TYR A 542 17.47 -16.05 12.27
CA TYR A 542 16.45 -15.04 12.04
C TYR A 542 15.91 -15.09 10.62
N ILE A 543 14.78 -14.46 10.40
CA ILE A 543 14.13 -14.24 9.10
C ILE A 543 13.69 -12.78 9.06
N VAL A 544 13.91 -12.10 7.93
CA VAL A 544 13.52 -10.70 7.71
C VAL A 544 12.71 -10.60 6.43
N THR A 545 11.52 -10.01 6.51
CA THR A 545 10.72 -9.67 5.33
C THR A 545 10.34 -8.19 5.36
N ALA A 546 11.02 -7.39 4.57
CA ALA A 546 10.77 -5.96 4.39
C ALA A 546 10.37 -5.66 2.93
N ASN A 547 9.48 -6.48 2.38
CA ASN A 547 9.07 -6.52 0.98
C ASN A 547 10.24 -6.78 0.01
N ASN A 548 11.37 -7.27 0.53
CA ASN A 548 12.54 -7.63 -0.24
C ASN A 548 12.31 -8.93 -1.03
N ASP A 549 13.12 -9.15 -2.02
CA ASP A 549 13.06 -10.30 -2.92
C ASP A 549 13.05 -11.62 -2.13
N ILE A 550 12.14 -12.52 -2.48
CA ILE A 550 11.90 -13.75 -1.71
C ILE A 550 13.06 -14.72 -1.89
N VAL A 551 13.54 -14.90 -3.12
CA VAL A 551 14.56 -15.90 -3.50
C VAL A 551 15.69 -15.33 -4.37
N GLY A 552 15.79 -14.00 -4.46
CA GLY A 552 16.76 -13.33 -5.32
C GLY A 552 16.36 -13.27 -6.80
N THR A 553 15.08 -13.36 -7.09
CA THR A 553 14.49 -13.31 -8.45
C THR A 553 14.97 -12.11 -9.27
N SER A 554 15.09 -10.95 -8.63
CA SER A 554 15.50 -9.70 -9.30
C SER A 554 17.01 -9.46 -9.34
N PHE A 555 17.84 -10.30 -8.71
CA PHE A 555 19.24 -9.99 -8.45
C PHE A 555 20.12 -9.91 -9.72
N ASP A 556 19.74 -10.60 -10.76
CA ASP A 556 20.40 -10.56 -12.08
C ASP A 556 19.61 -9.73 -13.11
N ASN A 557 18.60 -9.00 -12.65
CA ASN A 557 17.72 -8.18 -13.48
C ASN A 557 16.86 -9.00 -14.47
N ASN A 558 16.60 -10.28 -14.17
CA ASN A 558 15.82 -11.17 -15.03
C ASN A 558 14.83 -12.02 -14.21
N PRO A 559 13.57 -11.59 -14.04
CA PRO A 559 12.60 -12.30 -13.21
C PRO A 559 12.07 -13.59 -13.84
N LEU A 560 12.50 -13.91 -15.07
CA LEU A 560 12.00 -15.06 -15.83
C LEU A 560 12.92 -16.28 -15.78
N ASN A 561 14.08 -16.20 -15.16
CA ASN A 561 15.05 -17.29 -15.08
C ASN A 561 14.90 -18.17 -13.85
N GLU A 562 13.92 -17.90 -13.00
CA GLU A 562 13.58 -18.70 -11.85
C GLU A 562 12.70 -19.91 -12.20
N ARG A 563 12.61 -20.87 -11.27
CA ARG A 563 11.76 -22.07 -11.44
C ARG A 563 10.29 -21.70 -11.70
N PHE A 564 9.80 -20.67 -11.02
CA PHE A 564 8.50 -20.10 -11.22
C PHE A 564 8.64 -18.58 -11.28
N TYR A 565 7.89 -17.93 -12.13
CA TYR A 565 7.76 -16.49 -12.11
C TYR A 565 6.98 -16.07 -10.86
N LEU A 566 7.60 -15.27 -10.01
CA LEU A 566 6.99 -14.77 -8.77
C LEU A 566 6.60 -13.29 -8.86
N GLY A 567 7.32 -12.49 -9.64
CA GLY A 567 7.05 -11.07 -9.83
C GLY A 567 8.29 -10.31 -10.31
N PRO A 568 8.11 -9.11 -10.91
CA PRO A 568 9.22 -8.40 -11.53
C PRO A 568 9.94 -7.45 -10.57
N VAL A 569 9.26 -6.96 -9.52
CA VAL A 569 9.76 -5.84 -8.69
C VAL A 569 9.57 -6.11 -7.21
N TYR A 570 10.61 -5.85 -6.42
CA TYR A 570 10.63 -5.94 -4.95
C TYR A 570 11.21 -4.65 -4.35
N ASP A 571 11.24 -4.52 -3.02
CA ASP A 571 11.91 -3.42 -2.34
C ASP A 571 13.42 -3.34 -2.67
N PHE A 572 14.04 -2.19 -2.43
CA PHE A 572 15.49 -1.98 -2.66
C PHE A 572 16.41 -2.91 -1.89
N GLY A 573 15.92 -3.51 -0.80
CA GLY A 573 16.69 -4.32 0.14
C GLY A 573 17.41 -3.51 1.23
N PHE A 574 17.35 -2.18 1.23
CA PHE A 574 18.02 -1.36 2.26
C PHE A 574 17.47 -1.64 3.65
N ARG A 575 16.14 -1.74 3.79
CA ARG A 575 15.45 -2.02 5.04
C ARG A 575 15.81 -3.41 5.56
N ALA A 576 15.66 -4.43 4.72
CA ALA A 576 16.01 -5.81 5.06
C ALA A 576 17.48 -5.95 5.48
N LYS A 577 18.39 -5.31 4.75
CA LYS A 577 19.82 -5.30 5.09
C LYS A 577 20.08 -4.65 6.42
N ARG A 578 19.52 -3.46 6.66
CA ARG A 578 19.73 -2.72 7.91
C ARG A 578 19.19 -3.47 9.12
N ILE A 579 17.99 -4.06 9.01
CA ILE A 579 17.42 -4.92 10.04
C ILE A 579 18.36 -6.10 10.34
N SER A 580 18.85 -6.78 9.30
CA SER A 580 19.78 -7.91 9.43
C SER A 580 21.12 -7.49 10.08
N GLU A 581 21.68 -6.36 9.70
CA GLU A 581 22.90 -5.81 10.33
C GLU A 581 22.68 -5.57 11.82
N MET A 582 21.58 -4.93 12.20
CA MET A 582 21.27 -4.66 13.61
C MET A 582 20.99 -5.92 14.41
N ILE A 583 20.39 -6.94 13.83
CA ILE A 583 20.21 -8.26 14.45
C ILE A 583 21.57 -8.89 14.72
N GLU A 584 22.47 -8.89 13.74
CA GLU A 584 23.83 -9.45 13.88
C GLU A 584 24.69 -8.68 14.91
N GLU A 585 24.63 -7.37 14.92
CA GLU A 585 25.32 -6.50 15.90
C GLU A 585 24.86 -6.77 17.35
N ASN A 586 23.61 -7.21 17.50
CA ASN A 586 23.00 -7.46 18.80
C ASN A 586 22.80 -8.95 19.13
N ARG A 587 23.43 -9.85 18.37
CA ARG A 587 23.32 -11.31 18.59
C ARG A 587 23.60 -11.68 20.05
N GLY A 588 22.68 -12.44 20.65
CA GLY A 588 22.73 -12.82 22.09
C GLY A 588 22.26 -11.73 23.07
N LYS A 589 21.89 -10.54 22.58
CA LYS A 589 21.40 -9.41 23.39
C LYS A 589 19.97 -9.00 23.04
N ILE A 590 19.41 -9.58 22.00
CA ILE A 590 18.12 -9.17 21.46
C ILE A 590 17.02 -9.49 22.48
N ASP A 591 16.37 -8.47 22.93
CA ASP A 591 15.13 -8.48 23.71
C ASP A 591 14.12 -7.52 23.07
N LYS A 592 12.95 -7.35 23.64
CA LYS A 592 11.92 -6.44 23.10
C LYS A 592 12.41 -5.01 22.96
N LEU A 593 13.33 -4.56 23.82
CA LEU A 593 13.90 -3.21 23.74
C LEU A 593 14.78 -3.06 22.50
N VAL A 594 15.63 -4.05 22.23
CA VAL A 594 16.46 -4.09 21.01
C VAL A 594 15.56 -4.21 19.77
N ALA A 595 14.51 -5.06 19.79
CA ALA A 595 13.56 -5.16 18.71
C ALA A 595 12.87 -3.82 18.43
N ALA A 596 12.41 -3.13 19.47
CA ALA A 596 11.83 -1.78 19.35
C ALA A 596 12.84 -0.75 18.81
N THR A 597 14.12 -0.87 19.16
CA THR A 597 15.17 -0.02 18.62
C THR A 597 15.38 -0.25 17.13
N ILE A 598 15.33 -1.51 16.67
CA ILE A 598 15.48 -1.87 15.26
C ILE A 598 14.36 -1.22 14.43
N ILE A 599 13.10 -1.36 14.82
CA ILE A 599 11.97 -0.78 14.05
C ILE A 599 11.88 0.74 14.11
N ASN A 600 12.61 1.36 15.00
CA ASN A 600 12.71 2.81 15.11
C ASN A 600 14.07 3.33 14.62
N ASP A 601 14.88 2.51 13.92
CA ASP A 601 16.16 2.95 13.37
C ASP A 601 15.95 3.91 12.20
N VAL A 602 16.66 5.02 12.26
CA VAL A 602 16.61 6.10 11.27
C VAL A 602 17.93 6.28 10.53
N THR A 603 18.84 5.31 10.63
CA THR A 603 20.08 5.33 9.86
C THR A 603 19.77 5.04 8.39
N SER A 604 20.17 5.95 7.50
CA SER A 604 19.88 5.88 6.07
C SER A 604 21.05 5.31 5.26
N PRO A 605 20.98 4.02 4.85
CA PRO A 605 21.97 3.48 3.92
C PRO A 605 21.91 4.18 2.55
N LEU A 606 20.72 4.61 2.13
CA LEU A 606 20.54 5.36 0.89
C LEU A 606 21.22 6.73 0.96
N ALA A 607 21.02 7.49 2.05
CA ALA A 607 21.68 8.77 2.25
C ALA A 607 23.21 8.64 2.21
N ARG A 608 23.76 7.62 2.87
CA ARG A 608 25.20 7.33 2.86
C ARG A 608 25.72 7.10 1.43
N ARG A 609 24.97 6.38 0.60
CA ARG A 609 25.32 6.14 -0.81
C ARG A 609 25.18 7.41 -1.65
N PHE A 610 24.05 8.10 -1.52
CA PHE A 610 23.77 9.32 -2.28
C PHE A 610 24.76 10.44 -1.97
N VAL A 611 25.02 10.75 -0.70
CA VAL A 611 25.96 11.79 -0.30
C VAL A 611 27.37 11.48 -0.79
N LYS A 612 27.80 10.21 -0.76
CA LYS A 612 29.07 9.80 -1.34
C LYS A 612 29.13 10.09 -2.85
N VAL A 613 28.05 9.81 -3.58
CA VAL A 613 27.95 10.13 -5.02
C VAL A 613 27.99 11.65 -5.20
N LEU A 614 27.16 12.39 -4.49
CA LEU A 614 27.13 13.86 -4.55
C LEU A 614 28.51 14.49 -4.37
N LEU A 615 29.26 14.06 -3.35
CA LEU A 615 30.60 14.56 -3.04
C LEU A 615 31.68 14.11 -4.04
N ASN A 616 31.43 13.08 -4.86
CA ASN A 616 32.30 12.71 -5.97
C ASN A 616 32.15 13.66 -7.16
N PHE A 617 30.97 14.24 -7.36
CA PHE A 617 30.68 15.12 -8.49
C PHE A 617 30.82 16.62 -8.13
N VAL A 618 30.54 17.00 -6.88
CA VAL A 618 30.50 18.40 -6.44
C VAL A 618 31.50 18.65 -5.33
N SER A 619 32.34 19.67 -5.51
CA SER A 619 33.30 20.19 -4.52
C SER A 619 32.95 21.65 -4.15
N GLU A 620 33.53 22.15 -3.05
CA GLU A 620 33.40 23.55 -2.67
C GLU A 620 33.85 24.50 -3.78
N LYS A 621 34.97 24.17 -4.47
CA LYS A 621 35.49 24.93 -5.60
C LYS A 621 34.47 25.05 -6.76
N ASP A 622 33.66 24.03 -6.97
CA ASP A 622 32.63 24.10 -8.02
C ASP A 622 31.55 25.12 -7.66
N ILE A 623 31.22 25.23 -6.36
CA ILE A 623 30.27 26.24 -5.84
C ILE A 623 30.88 27.64 -5.91
N GLU A 624 32.15 27.78 -5.53
CA GLU A 624 32.88 29.07 -5.61
C GLU A 624 32.91 29.66 -7.03
N ASN A 625 32.98 28.77 -8.05
CA ASN A 625 33.02 29.18 -9.45
C ASN A 625 31.64 29.50 -10.05
N LEU A 626 30.53 29.35 -9.33
CA LEU A 626 29.21 29.71 -9.81
C LEU A 626 29.05 31.23 -9.93
N ASP A 627 28.31 31.67 -10.95
CA ASP A 627 27.92 33.08 -11.10
C ASP A 627 26.63 33.33 -10.32
N THR A 628 26.77 33.52 -9.00
CA THR A 628 25.64 33.75 -8.06
C THR A 628 26.12 34.59 -6.87
N ASP A 629 25.18 35.01 -6.04
CA ASP A 629 25.43 35.79 -4.81
C ASP A 629 26.37 35.09 -3.82
N GLU A 630 27.31 35.85 -3.25
CA GLU A 630 28.33 35.29 -2.33
C GLU A 630 27.72 34.70 -1.05
N ASN A 631 26.63 35.26 -0.51
CA ASN A 631 25.99 34.69 0.68
C ASN A 631 25.32 33.34 0.32
N LYS A 632 24.79 33.22 -0.89
CA LYS A 632 24.25 31.96 -1.38
C LYS A 632 25.36 30.92 -1.55
N LYS A 633 26.51 31.29 -2.11
CA LYS A 633 27.69 30.38 -2.19
C LYS A 633 28.12 29.90 -0.81
N GLU A 634 28.25 30.83 0.12
CA GLU A 634 28.62 30.52 1.53
C GLU A 634 27.62 29.51 2.14
N PHE A 635 26.32 29.69 1.87
CA PHE A 635 25.28 28.80 2.36
C PHE A 635 25.27 27.41 1.65
N MET A 636 25.50 27.37 0.35
CA MET A 636 25.65 26.12 -0.40
C MET A 636 26.86 25.31 0.10
N ILE A 637 27.99 25.95 0.38
CA ILE A 637 29.18 25.33 0.97
C ILE A 637 28.86 24.82 2.38
N PHE A 638 28.12 25.58 3.17
CA PHE A 638 27.65 25.15 4.49
C PHE A 638 26.80 23.86 4.37
N ILE A 639 25.83 23.79 3.45
CA ILE A 639 25.02 22.59 3.19
C ILE A 639 25.93 21.41 2.85
N LEU A 640 26.87 21.59 1.91
CA LEU A 640 27.78 20.53 1.46
C LEU A 640 28.64 20.00 2.61
N ASN A 641 29.17 20.89 3.46
CA ASN A 641 29.96 20.52 4.62
C ASN A 641 29.14 19.83 5.72
N LYS A 642 27.89 20.22 5.90
CA LYS A 642 26.97 19.52 6.79
C LYS A 642 26.74 18.09 6.33
N LEU A 643 26.44 17.88 5.06
CA LEU A 643 26.24 16.53 4.50
C LEU A 643 27.52 15.68 4.56
N LYS A 644 28.69 16.27 4.32
CA LYS A 644 29.98 15.59 4.39
C LYS A 644 30.30 15.03 5.77
N ASN A 645 29.88 15.71 6.82
CA ASN A 645 30.16 15.36 8.22
C ASN A 645 28.97 14.69 8.92
N TRP A 646 27.92 14.36 8.20
CA TRP A 646 26.68 13.77 8.72
C TRP A 646 26.87 12.28 9.07
N ASN A 647 26.27 11.84 10.19
CA ASN A 647 26.25 10.44 10.62
C ASN A 647 25.22 9.57 9.90
N PHE A 648 24.44 10.16 8.98
CA PHE A 648 23.34 9.53 8.22
C PHE A 648 22.15 9.07 9.07
N GLU A 649 21.98 9.58 10.27
CA GLU A 649 20.74 9.44 11.02
C GLU A 649 19.74 10.53 10.61
N GLU A 650 18.56 10.13 10.12
CA GLU A 650 17.48 11.06 9.77
C GLU A 650 16.69 11.44 11.03
N ASP A 651 17.36 12.13 11.92
CA ASP A 651 16.84 12.59 13.20
C ASP A 651 15.96 13.83 13.04
N VAL A 652 14.82 13.84 13.73
CA VAL A 652 13.85 14.94 13.74
C VAL A 652 14.44 16.29 14.13
N ASN A 653 15.53 16.28 14.89
CA ASN A 653 16.19 17.48 15.42
C ASN A 653 17.45 17.88 14.63
N SER A 654 17.67 17.31 13.43
CA SER A 654 18.89 17.57 12.63
C SER A 654 18.56 18.30 11.32
N PHE A 655 19.47 19.15 10.88
CA PHE A 655 19.38 19.89 9.61
C PHE A 655 19.78 19.01 8.41
N GLU A 656 20.76 18.14 8.58
CA GLU A 656 21.36 17.35 7.51
C GLU A 656 20.35 16.49 6.76
N PRO A 657 19.41 15.79 7.43
CA PRO A 657 18.37 15.02 6.75
C PRO A 657 17.46 15.86 5.86
N LEU A 658 17.10 17.08 6.30
CA LEU A 658 16.29 17.99 5.50
C LEU A 658 17.02 18.35 4.20
N ALA A 659 18.25 18.81 4.29
CA ALA A 659 19.06 19.15 3.13
C ALA A 659 19.25 17.96 2.18
N TYR A 660 19.50 16.78 2.73
CA TYR A 660 19.64 15.54 1.98
C TYR A 660 18.37 15.20 1.20
N GLU A 661 17.21 15.12 1.86
CA GLU A 661 15.94 14.76 1.22
C GLU A 661 15.56 15.76 0.10
N MET A 662 15.78 17.04 0.34
CA MET A 662 15.53 18.08 -0.67
C MET A 662 16.44 17.91 -1.90
N ILE A 663 17.76 17.78 -1.70
CA ILE A 663 18.74 17.65 -2.79
C ILE A 663 18.54 16.33 -3.53
N MET A 664 18.38 15.25 -2.83
CA MET A 664 18.19 13.91 -3.41
C MET A 664 16.95 13.88 -4.32
N ARG A 665 15.82 14.32 -3.81
CA ARG A 665 14.56 14.32 -4.57
C ARG A 665 14.60 15.28 -5.74
N MET A 666 15.13 16.49 -5.56
CA MET A 666 15.30 17.45 -6.66
C MET A 666 16.20 16.88 -7.75
N SER A 667 17.33 16.28 -7.38
CA SER A 667 18.28 15.68 -8.33
C SER A 667 17.64 14.54 -9.12
N PHE A 668 17.04 13.56 -8.43
CA PHE A 668 16.45 12.42 -9.10
C PHE A 668 15.21 12.79 -9.92
N SER A 669 14.39 13.72 -9.45
CA SER A 669 13.26 14.22 -10.23
C SER A 669 13.71 15.01 -11.47
N ASN A 670 14.79 15.80 -11.39
CA ASN A 670 15.40 16.44 -12.53
C ASN A 670 15.94 15.40 -13.54
N PHE A 671 16.66 14.39 -13.07
CA PHE A 671 17.13 13.29 -13.92
C PHE A 671 15.96 12.59 -14.62
N ALA A 672 14.89 12.29 -13.91
CA ALA A 672 13.69 11.69 -14.51
C ALA A 672 13.06 12.61 -15.56
N TRP A 673 12.74 13.85 -15.17
CA TRP A 673 12.07 14.79 -16.08
C TRP A 673 12.86 15.03 -17.36
N LYS A 674 14.17 15.28 -17.25
CA LYS A 674 15.03 15.48 -18.42
C LYS A 674 15.12 14.24 -19.32
N ASN A 675 15.09 13.04 -18.75
CA ASN A 675 15.01 11.82 -19.52
C ASN A 675 13.68 11.65 -20.24
N PHE A 676 12.56 11.92 -19.60
CA PHE A 676 11.23 11.72 -20.19
C PHE A 676 10.79 12.89 -21.09
N SER A 677 11.32 14.08 -20.89
CA SER A 677 11.03 15.27 -21.72
C SER A 677 11.98 15.45 -22.90
N ASN A 678 13.01 14.60 -23.06
CA ASN A 678 14.01 14.75 -24.10
C ASN A 678 13.48 14.42 -25.53
N ASN A 679 14.22 14.83 -26.55
CA ASN A 679 13.84 14.66 -27.94
C ASN A 679 13.77 13.18 -28.37
N TYR A 680 14.53 12.27 -27.73
CA TYR A 680 14.49 10.85 -28.00
C TYR A 680 13.13 10.24 -27.59
N VAL A 681 12.68 10.52 -26.39
CA VAL A 681 11.38 10.04 -25.89
C VAL A 681 10.25 10.65 -26.74
N LYS A 682 10.31 11.94 -27.05
CA LYS A 682 9.35 12.59 -27.97
C LYS A 682 9.35 11.93 -29.34
N TYR A 683 10.53 11.62 -29.89
CA TYR A 683 10.65 10.90 -31.16
C TYR A 683 10.06 9.49 -31.05
N LYS A 684 10.36 8.77 -29.99
CA LYS A 684 9.80 7.44 -29.74
C LYS A 684 8.27 7.48 -29.59
N PHE A 685 7.73 8.46 -28.91
CA PHE A 685 6.26 8.64 -28.86
C PHE A 685 5.67 8.90 -30.23
N LYS A 686 6.33 9.73 -31.05
CA LYS A 686 5.91 9.93 -32.42
C LYS A 686 5.91 8.60 -33.19
N ASP A 687 6.98 7.85 -33.09
CA ASP A 687 7.14 6.54 -33.73
C ASP A 687 6.07 5.54 -33.23
N ILE A 688 5.85 5.45 -31.93
CA ILE A 688 4.81 4.62 -31.31
C ILE A 688 3.44 5.01 -31.86
N ILE A 689 3.09 6.29 -31.83
CA ILE A 689 1.77 6.76 -32.25
C ILE A 689 1.59 6.56 -33.75
N PHE A 690 2.57 6.90 -34.60
CA PHE A 690 2.49 6.67 -36.03
C PHE A 690 2.50 5.18 -36.39
N SER A 691 3.23 4.37 -35.61
CA SER A 691 3.23 2.93 -35.74
C SER A 691 1.94 2.32 -35.23
N ALA A 692 1.45 2.72 -34.06
CA ALA A 692 0.17 2.25 -33.55
C ALA A 692 -0.98 2.62 -34.47
N LEU A 693 -0.93 3.61 -35.27
CA LEU A 693 -2.02 4.18 -36.03
C LEU A 693 -2.02 3.88 -37.53
N LYS A 694 -0.98 3.37 -38.22
CA LYS A 694 -0.85 3.08 -39.64
C LYS A 694 -1.77 1.93 -40.10
N GLY A 695 -2.66 2.15 -41.05
CA GLY A 695 -3.61 1.17 -41.61
C GLY A 695 -5.01 1.14 -40.96
N THR A 696 -5.33 1.96 -39.97
CA THR A 696 -6.65 2.04 -39.35
C THR A 696 -7.44 3.29 -39.78
N ASP A 697 -8.68 3.38 -39.27
CA ASP A 697 -9.59 4.50 -39.48
C ASP A 697 -9.06 5.86 -38.98
N LEU A 698 -7.97 5.85 -38.23
CA LEU A 698 -7.45 6.99 -37.51
C LEU A 698 -6.00 7.40 -37.91
N GLU A 699 -5.44 6.75 -38.96
CA GLU A 699 -4.07 7.03 -39.46
C GLU A 699 -3.84 8.51 -39.83
N ASN A 700 -4.85 9.17 -40.38
CA ASN A 700 -4.75 10.57 -40.78
C ASN A 700 -4.64 11.55 -39.60
N LEU A 701 -4.85 11.08 -38.43
CA LEU A 701 -4.90 11.86 -37.18
C LEU A 701 -3.66 11.69 -36.31
N ALA A 702 -2.75 10.73 -36.69
CA ALA A 702 -1.52 10.40 -35.96
C ALA A 702 -0.64 11.63 -35.66
N GLY A 703 -0.52 12.56 -36.60
CA GLY A 703 0.28 13.75 -36.41
C GLY A 703 -0.24 14.66 -35.30
N ALA A 704 -1.55 14.90 -35.26
CA ALA A 704 -2.10 15.79 -34.29
C ALA A 704 -2.34 15.09 -32.91
N ILE A 705 -2.49 13.74 -32.84
CA ILE A 705 -2.43 12.96 -31.58
C ILE A 705 -1.04 13.11 -30.95
N TYR A 706 0.02 13.02 -31.77
CA TYR A 706 1.37 13.25 -31.28
C TYR A 706 1.54 14.68 -30.73
N GLU A 707 1.17 15.70 -31.47
CA GLU A 707 1.31 17.11 -31.05
C GLU A 707 0.54 17.41 -29.75
N ILE A 708 -0.58 16.73 -29.54
CA ILE A 708 -1.44 16.89 -28.36
C ILE A 708 -0.98 15.98 -27.20
N GLY A 709 -0.51 14.78 -27.50
CA GLY A 709 -0.28 13.71 -26.53
C GLY A 709 1.16 13.57 -26.05
N ALA A 710 2.15 14.08 -26.77
CA ALA A 710 3.56 13.85 -26.44
C ALA A 710 3.97 14.44 -25.09
N GLU A 711 3.48 15.64 -24.76
CA GLU A 711 3.81 16.29 -23.50
C GLU A 711 3.06 15.67 -22.30
N PRO A 712 1.74 15.49 -22.33
CA PRO A 712 1.02 14.77 -21.27
C PRO A 712 1.49 13.32 -21.06
N LEU A 713 1.88 12.61 -22.13
CA LEU A 713 2.45 11.26 -22.00
C LEU A 713 3.85 11.28 -21.34
N SER A 714 4.67 12.28 -21.67
CA SER A 714 5.94 12.51 -20.97
C SER A 714 5.71 12.82 -19.49
N GLU A 715 4.70 13.62 -19.16
CA GLU A 715 4.28 13.89 -17.80
C GLU A 715 3.77 12.62 -17.10
N ALA A 716 2.97 11.79 -17.77
CA ALA A 716 2.49 10.52 -17.23
C ALA A 716 3.63 9.54 -16.96
N LEU A 717 4.57 9.37 -17.88
CA LEU A 717 5.77 8.57 -17.67
C LEU A 717 6.65 9.12 -16.55
N PHE A 718 6.80 10.44 -16.48
CA PHE A 718 7.49 11.07 -15.36
C PHE A 718 6.78 10.75 -14.04
N GLN A 719 5.46 10.85 -13.97
CA GLN A 719 4.71 10.50 -12.75
C GLN A 719 4.82 9.03 -12.36
N LEU A 720 4.77 8.10 -13.33
CA LEU A 720 4.99 6.66 -13.09
C LEU A 720 6.41 6.35 -12.63
N SER A 721 7.39 7.08 -13.14
CA SER A 721 8.81 6.86 -12.89
C SER A 721 9.41 7.83 -11.87
N SER A 722 8.73 8.91 -11.52
CA SER A 722 9.15 9.85 -10.47
C SER A 722 8.98 9.30 -9.06
N ASP A 723 8.46 8.07 -8.93
CA ASP A 723 8.67 7.32 -7.71
C ASP A 723 10.18 7.24 -7.46
N PRO A 724 10.68 7.81 -6.35
CA PRO A 724 12.10 7.74 -6.03
C PRO A 724 12.67 6.34 -6.17
N GLN A 725 11.85 5.31 -5.92
CA GLN A 725 12.25 3.92 -6.02
C GLN A 725 12.67 3.52 -7.44
N VAL A 726 11.93 3.89 -8.47
CA VAL A 726 12.25 3.51 -9.85
C VAL A 726 13.55 4.19 -10.31
N ILE A 727 13.68 5.49 -10.04
CA ILE A 727 14.82 6.28 -10.49
C ILE A 727 16.09 5.94 -9.70
N ILE A 728 15.98 5.77 -8.39
CA ILE A 728 17.12 5.40 -7.54
C ILE A 728 17.71 4.06 -7.99
N ARG A 729 16.88 3.06 -8.31
CA ARG A 729 17.35 1.76 -8.81
C ARG A 729 18.16 1.88 -10.09
N SER A 730 17.72 2.75 -10.99
CA SER A 730 18.33 2.88 -12.32
C SER A 730 19.52 3.82 -12.32
N VAL A 731 19.43 4.95 -11.66
CA VAL A 731 20.44 6.03 -11.74
C VAL A 731 21.56 5.86 -10.71
N LEU A 732 21.25 5.53 -9.46
CA LEU A 732 22.25 5.48 -8.39
C LEU A 732 23.38 4.48 -8.64
N PRO A 733 23.15 3.25 -9.14
CA PRO A 733 24.26 2.33 -9.48
C PRO A 733 25.17 2.85 -10.59
N ILE A 734 24.62 3.55 -11.59
CA ILE A 734 25.39 4.16 -12.67
C ILE A 734 26.30 5.25 -12.11
N LEU A 735 25.77 6.17 -11.30
CA LEU A 735 26.53 7.25 -10.70
C LEU A 735 27.61 6.77 -9.71
N GLN A 736 27.43 5.62 -9.08
CA GLN A 736 28.43 5.02 -8.18
C GLN A 736 29.66 4.48 -8.93
N GLY A 737 29.50 4.05 -10.19
CA GLY A 737 30.58 3.55 -11.02
C GLY A 737 31.45 4.63 -11.66
N GLU A 738 31.02 5.89 -11.70
CA GLU A 738 31.66 6.97 -12.44
C GLU A 738 32.29 8.01 -11.49
N LYS A 739 33.49 8.45 -11.84
CA LYS A 739 34.20 9.51 -11.10
C LYS A 739 34.13 10.80 -11.92
N GLY A 740 33.29 11.75 -11.58
CA GLY A 740 33.35 13.17 -11.96
C GLY A 740 33.61 13.58 -13.43
N THR A 741 33.92 12.63 -14.32
CA THR A 741 34.43 12.89 -15.67
C THR A 741 33.35 12.89 -16.76
N LEU A 742 32.09 12.54 -16.43
CA LEU A 742 30.99 12.47 -17.39
C LEU A 742 30.68 13.81 -18.07
N CYS A 743 31.00 14.93 -17.44
CA CYS A 743 30.75 16.27 -17.98
C CYS A 743 31.84 16.79 -18.91
N ASP A 744 33.08 16.28 -18.78
CA ASP A 744 34.26 16.85 -19.45
C ASP A 744 34.65 16.09 -20.74
N ASN A 745 34.02 14.96 -21.04
CA ASN A 745 34.46 14.08 -22.09
C ASN A 745 33.66 14.27 -23.39
N LYS A 746 34.19 15.06 -24.31
CA LYS A 746 33.65 15.19 -25.69
C LYS A 746 33.59 13.85 -26.43
N GLU A 747 34.36 12.82 -25.99
CA GLU A 747 34.32 11.47 -26.49
C GLU A 747 33.10 10.66 -25.98
N ALA A 748 32.49 11.04 -24.87
CA ALA A 748 31.24 10.46 -24.40
C ALA A 748 30.09 10.70 -25.36
N LYS A 749 30.14 11.76 -26.18
CA LYS A 749 29.15 12.03 -27.26
C LYS A 749 29.16 10.99 -28.41
N ASN A 750 30.17 10.16 -28.47
CA ASN A 750 30.33 9.12 -29.49
C ASN A 750 30.19 7.68 -28.96
N LEU A 751 29.92 7.53 -27.66
CA LEU A 751 29.68 6.22 -27.10
C LEU A 751 28.21 5.85 -27.33
N SER A 752 28.01 4.92 -28.24
CA SER A 752 26.79 4.10 -28.39
C SER A 752 26.55 3.19 -27.15
N ASP A 753 26.99 3.60 -25.99
CA ASP A 753 26.83 2.86 -24.74
C ASP A 753 25.40 3.10 -24.23
N GLU A 754 24.58 2.09 -24.36
CA GLU A 754 23.15 2.10 -24.00
C GLU A 754 22.88 2.51 -22.55
N ARG A 755 23.88 2.45 -21.65
CA ARG A 755 23.80 2.92 -20.27
C ARG A 755 23.54 4.43 -20.16
N PHE A 756 23.98 5.23 -21.16
CA PHE A 756 23.85 6.69 -21.16
C PHE A 756 22.52 7.20 -21.75
N ILE A 757 21.72 6.34 -22.35
CA ILE A 757 20.38 6.74 -22.83
C ILE A 757 19.51 7.19 -21.68
N PHE A 758 19.76 6.67 -20.46
CA PHE A 758 19.01 7.05 -19.26
C PHE A 758 19.38 8.43 -18.72
N LEU A 759 20.61 8.91 -18.95
CA LEU A 759 21.03 10.25 -18.49
C LEU A 759 20.87 11.32 -19.59
N GLY A 760 20.57 10.90 -20.85
CA GLY A 760 20.49 11.79 -22.01
C GLY A 760 21.85 12.37 -22.44
N GLU A 761 22.01 12.70 -23.72
CA GLU A 761 23.27 13.27 -24.26
C GLU A 761 23.65 14.63 -23.63
N ASP A 762 22.69 15.32 -23.04
CA ASP A 762 22.82 16.69 -22.50
C ASP A 762 22.71 16.77 -20.97
N ILE A 763 22.68 15.63 -20.24
CA ILE A 763 22.53 15.64 -18.78
C ILE A 763 23.90 15.43 -18.11
N CYS A 764 24.44 16.48 -17.50
CA CYS A 764 25.64 16.42 -16.67
C CYS A 764 25.24 16.22 -15.21
N PRO A 765 25.59 15.10 -14.55
CA PRO A 765 25.25 14.86 -13.14
C PRO A 765 25.75 15.96 -12.21
N LYS A 766 26.91 16.52 -12.46
CA LYS A 766 27.49 17.61 -11.68
C LYS A 766 26.59 18.85 -11.70
N ASP A 767 26.12 19.24 -12.90
CA ASP A 767 25.27 20.43 -13.06
C ASP A 767 23.91 20.22 -12.40
N GLU A 768 23.37 18.99 -12.45
CA GLU A 768 22.11 18.66 -11.78
C GLU A 768 22.25 18.70 -10.25
N PHE A 769 23.34 18.19 -9.70
CA PHE A 769 23.60 18.27 -8.27
C PHE A 769 23.84 19.72 -7.82
N LEU A 770 24.60 20.50 -8.56
CA LEU A 770 24.79 21.93 -8.30
C LEU A 770 23.48 22.70 -8.36
N SER A 771 22.63 22.42 -9.37
CA SER A 771 21.29 22.99 -9.49
C SER A 771 20.41 22.63 -8.30
N ALA A 772 20.42 21.38 -7.89
CA ALA A 772 19.65 20.91 -6.74
C ALA A 772 20.11 21.57 -5.43
N ILE A 773 21.41 21.66 -5.18
CA ILE A 773 21.97 22.38 -4.01
C ILE A 773 21.59 23.86 -4.07
N SER A 774 21.69 24.50 -5.25
CA SER A 774 21.36 25.91 -5.46
C SER A 774 19.87 26.17 -5.19
N LYS A 775 18.95 25.38 -5.75
CA LYS A 775 17.51 25.51 -5.52
C LYS A 775 17.15 25.22 -4.06
N THR A 776 17.82 24.27 -3.42
CA THR A 776 17.66 23.99 -1.99
C THR A 776 18.11 25.20 -1.15
N ALA A 777 19.25 25.81 -1.49
CA ALA A 777 19.73 27.02 -0.83
C ALA A 777 18.76 28.18 -0.99
N ASP A 778 18.26 28.45 -2.21
CA ASP A 778 17.26 29.50 -2.47
C ASP A 778 16.02 29.30 -1.60
N TYR A 779 15.47 28.08 -1.62
CA TYR A 779 14.26 27.76 -0.85
C TYR A 779 14.48 27.98 0.67
N LEU A 780 15.62 27.53 1.20
CA LEU A 780 15.93 27.67 2.63
C LEU A 780 16.25 29.12 2.99
N ILE A 781 16.89 29.90 2.10
CA ILE A 781 17.15 31.33 2.29
C ILE A 781 15.83 32.12 2.35
N GLU A 782 14.88 31.78 1.50
CA GLU A 782 13.55 32.44 1.46
C GLU A 782 12.67 32.08 2.67
N ASN A 783 12.80 30.85 3.19
CA ASN A 783 11.92 30.32 4.21
C ASN A 783 12.57 30.16 5.58
N ALA A 784 13.83 30.59 5.74
CA ALA A 784 14.58 30.52 6.99
C ALA A 784 15.39 31.80 7.22
N LYS A 785 15.71 32.07 8.50
CA LYS A 785 16.63 33.13 8.87
C LYS A 785 18.02 32.56 8.99
N ILE A 786 18.93 32.97 8.10
CA ILE A 786 20.35 32.60 8.19
C ILE A 786 21.05 33.60 9.12
N CYS A 787 21.73 33.09 10.13
CA CYS A 787 22.45 33.85 11.11
C CYS A 787 23.94 33.43 11.13
N LYS A 788 24.82 34.35 11.56
CA LYS A 788 26.24 34.03 11.88
C LYS A 788 26.45 34.04 13.38
N ARG A 789 26.91 32.94 13.95
CA ARG A 789 27.31 32.88 15.35
C ARG A 789 28.55 33.68 15.59
N LYS A 790 28.82 34.09 16.83
CA LYS A 790 30.02 34.89 17.21
C LYS A 790 31.34 34.20 16.89
N GLU A 791 31.33 32.90 16.64
CA GLU A 791 32.51 32.11 16.25
C GLU A 791 32.68 31.98 14.72
N GLY A 792 31.82 32.66 13.92
CA GLY A 792 31.90 32.65 12.46
C GLY A 792 31.07 31.55 11.77
N ASP A 793 30.54 30.60 12.53
CA ASP A 793 29.71 29.53 11.99
C ASP A 793 28.33 30.01 11.56
N LEU A 794 27.84 29.52 10.41
CA LEU A 794 26.51 29.73 9.97
C LEU A 794 25.52 28.90 10.83
N CYS A 795 24.38 29.48 11.13
CA CYS A 795 23.24 28.83 11.73
C CYS A 795 22.01 29.09 10.88
N VAL A 796 21.07 28.16 10.89
CA VAL A 796 19.81 28.30 10.18
C VAL A 796 18.70 28.39 11.23
N GLU A 797 18.10 29.58 11.32
CA GLU A 797 16.90 29.81 12.13
C GLU A 797 15.73 29.94 11.18
N PHE A 798 14.88 28.94 11.11
CA PHE A 798 13.68 29.01 10.26
C PHE A 798 12.70 30.03 10.82
N LEU A 799 12.00 30.75 9.92
CA LEU A 799 10.92 31.68 10.27
C LEU A 799 9.66 30.91 10.71
N CYS A 800 9.78 30.18 11.81
CA CYS A 800 8.64 29.55 12.44
C CYS A 800 7.84 30.66 13.14
N LYS A 801 6.67 31.03 12.60
CA LYS A 801 5.79 32.03 13.24
C LYS A 801 5.25 31.48 14.55
N ASP A 802 5.29 32.36 15.56
CA ASP A 802 4.56 32.31 16.83
C ASP A 802 4.73 31.08 17.72
N GLY A 803 5.74 31.11 18.60
CA GLY A 803 5.81 30.34 19.85
C GLY A 803 6.47 28.96 19.75
N LEU A 804 7.05 28.59 18.63
CA LEU A 804 7.89 27.39 18.49
C LEU A 804 9.35 27.62 18.88
N PRO A 805 10.11 26.57 19.27
CA PRO A 805 11.48 26.72 19.76
C PRO A 805 12.40 27.45 18.76
N GLU A 806 13.38 28.18 19.27
CA GLU A 806 14.30 29.04 18.54
C GLU A 806 15.13 28.37 17.44
N ASN A 807 15.05 27.04 17.28
CA ASN A 807 15.76 26.26 16.26
C ASN A 807 14.79 25.31 15.57
N CYS A 808 14.30 25.66 14.39
CA CYS A 808 13.56 24.76 13.54
C CYS A 808 14.53 23.78 12.85
N VAL A 809 14.17 22.50 12.81
CA VAL A 809 14.97 21.38 12.31
C VAL A 809 14.14 20.46 11.42
N LEU A 810 14.63 19.31 10.99
CA LEU A 810 13.89 18.36 10.14
C LEU A 810 12.43 18.15 10.59
N GLY A 811 12.18 18.08 11.90
CA GLY A 811 10.86 17.88 12.46
C GLY A 811 9.83 18.96 12.10
N ASP A 812 10.29 20.21 11.81
CA ASP A 812 9.41 21.30 11.40
C ASP A 812 8.94 21.13 9.94
N PHE A 813 9.71 20.41 9.12
CA PHE A 813 9.46 20.16 7.73
C PHE A 813 8.94 18.74 7.46
N SER A 814 9.17 17.80 8.39
CA SER A 814 8.71 16.42 8.28
C SER A 814 7.44 16.12 9.10
N ALA A 815 6.61 17.13 9.34
CA ALA A 815 5.35 16.92 10.04
C ALA A 815 4.43 16.00 9.24
N LYS A 816 4.04 14.88 9.84
CA LYS A 816 3.01 14.02 9.26
C LYS A 816 1.63 14.60 9.52
N ARG A 817 0.91 14.87 8.43
CA ARG A 817 -0.51 15.10 8.51
C ARG A 817 -1.21 13.76 8.73
N PHE A 818 -1.96 13.65 9.80
CA PHE A 818 -2.92 12.57 9.94
C PHE A 818 -4.14 12.90 9.09
N ASN A 819 -4.21 12.32 7.89
CA ASN A 819 -5.41 12.44 7.08
C ASN A 819 -6.53 11.66 7.76
N TYR A 820 -7.63 12.34 8.02
CA TYR A 820 -8.83 11.66 8.49
C TYR A 820 -9.43 10.88 7.32
N ILE A 821 -9.51 9.56 7.52
CA ILE A 821 -10.14 8.57 6.64
C ILE A 821 -10.13 8.99 5.17
N ALA A 822 -9.04 8.73 4.47
CA ALA A 822 -8.81 8.87 3.05
C ALA A 822 -9.03 10.29 2.47
N ASP A 823 -8.29 10.62 1.45
CA ASP A 823 -8.49 11.81 0.62
C ASP A 823 -9.83 11.75 -0.10
N ILE A 824 -10.90 12.14 0.61
CA ILE A 824 -12.21 12.31 0.02
C ILE A 824 -12.33 13.78 -0.37
N PRO A 825 -12.34 14.13 -1.66
CA PRO A 825 -12.51 15.52 -2.12
C PRO A 825 -13.79 16.13 -1.54
N GLY A 826 -13.76 17.41 -1.23
CA GLY A 826 -14.87 18.12 -0.61
C GLY A 826 -14.92 18.07 0.93
N LYS A 827 -13.98 17.40 1.59
CA LYS A 827 -13.93 17.27 3.06
C LYS A 827 -13.26 18.40 3.80
N GLU A 828 -12.54 19.29 3.14
CA GLU A 828 -11.72 20.33 3.78
C GLU A 828 -12.45 21.05 4.91
N ASN A 829 -13.73 21.37 4.70
CA ASN A 829 -14.58 21.96 5.73
C ASN A 829 -15.01 20.98 6.83
N PHE A 830 -15.06 19.68 6.53
CA PHE A 830 -15.43 18.65 7.47
C PHE A 830 -14.24 18.30 8.37
N GLU A 831 -13.05 18.12 7.79
CA GLU A 831 -11.82 17.86 8.53
C GLU A 831 -11.46 18.98 9.47
N ALA A 832 -11.47 20.23 9.01
CA ALA A 832 -11.19 21.40 9.83
C ALA A 832 -12.12 21.53 11.03
N LYS A 833 -13.39 21.14 10.88
CA LYS A 833 -14.39 21.25 11.93
C LYS A 833 -14.29 20.14 12.99
N TYR A 834 -13.98 18.91 12.59
CA TYR A 834 -14.06 17.73 13.46
C TYR A 834 -12.73 17.19 13.92
N PHE A 835 -11.66 17.41 13.17
CA PHE A 835 -10.37 16.76 13.41
C PHE A 835 -9.22 17.73 13.59
N GLY A 836 -9.34 18.98 13.13
CA GLY A 836 -8.18 19.85 13.03
C GLY A 836 -7.05 19.18 12.22
N SER A 837 -6.11 19.90 11.74
CA SER A 837 -4.92 19.29 11.14
C SER A 837 -3.99 18.84 12.28
N LEU A 838 -4.02 17.54 12.62
CA LEU A 838 -3.09 16.97 13.57
C LEU A 838 -1.76 16.73 12.87
N TYR A 839 -0.81 17.64 13.04
CA TYR A 839 0.55 17.48 12.54
C TYR A 839 1.44 16.99 13.65
N PHE A 840 2.21 15.94 13.39
CA PHE A 840 3.20 15.41 14.30
C PHE A 840 4.56 15.36 13.63
N ARG A 841 5.56 15.89 14.32
CA ARG A 841 6.96 15.76 13.94
C ARG A 841 7.41 14.32 14.17
N LYS A 842 8.13 13.76 13.21
CA LYS A 842 8.60 12.39 13.26
C LYS A 842 9.98 12.29 12.61
N SER A 843 10.89 11.56 13.24
CA SER A 843 12.13 11.12 12.60
C SER A 843 11.84 10.13 11.47
N GLY A 844 12.79 9.92 10.59
CA GLY A 844 12.70 8.94 9.51
C GLY A 844 12.50 9.57 8.13
N GLY A 845 12.72 8.79 7.09
CA GLY A 845 12.69 9.22 5.70
C GLY A 845 12.54 8.07 4.73
N THR A 846 12.93 8.31 3.48
CA THR A 846 12.83 7.35 2.39
C THR A 846 13.78 6.16 2.56
N ALA A 847 13.27 4.95 2.30
CA ALA A 847 14.03 3.69 2.35
C ALA A 847 14.64 3.34 3.74
N LEU A 848 14.06 3.85 4.82
CA LEU A 848 14.46 3.56 6.19
C LEU A 848 13.62 2.44 6.82
N VAL A 849 14.17 1.79 7.85
CA VAL A 849 13.41 0.88 8.71
C VAL A 849 12.25 1.65 9.35
N TYR A 850 12.52 2.81 9.94
CA TYR A 850 11.51 3.75 10.41
C TYR A 850 10.98 4.59 9.23
N ALA A 851 10.23 3.95 8.34
CA ALA A 851 9.79 4.55 7.10
C ALA A 851 8.86 5.75 7.30
N SER A 852 9.08 6.76 6.47
CA SER A 852 8.26 7.95 6.35
C SER A 852 8.26 8.37 4.90
N ASP A 853 7.16 8.17 4.19
CA ASP A 853 7.05 8.64 2.82
C ASP A 853 7.00 10.17 2.83
N ILE A 854 7.94 10.77 2.11
CA ILE A 854 8.12 12.22 2.01
C ILE A 854 8.01 12.61 0.55
N ASP A 855 7.29 13.67 0.25
CA ASP A 855 7.14 14.22 -1.10
C ASP A 855 7.36 15.73 -1.07
N THR A 856 8.48 16.18 -1.62
CA THR A 856 8.96 17.58 -1.51
C THR A 856 8.97 18.34 -2.80
N VAL A 857 8.84 17.68 -3.96
CA VAL A 857 9.01 18.28 -5.27
C VAL A 857 7.83 17.99 -6.19
N GLU A 858 7.59 18.90 -7.13
CA GLU A 858 6.58 18.74 -8.17
C GLU A 858 7.06 19.33 -9.50
N LEU A 859 6.44 18.91 -10.60
CA LEU A 859 6.64 19.55 -11.89
C LEU A 859 5.74 20.78 -11.97
N ASP A 860 6.34 21.96 -12.09
CA ASP A 860 5.60 23.19 -12.43
C ASP A 860 5.17 23.12 -13.89
N LYS A 861 3.86 23.05 -14.11
CA LYS A 861 3.27 22.95 -15.45
C LYS A 861 3.51 24.18 -16.31
N SER A 862 3.81 25.34 -15.72
CA SER A 862 4.05 26.60 -16.45
C SER A 862 5.50 26.77 -16.89
N SER A 863 6.45 26.53 -16.00
CA SER A 863 7.88 26.64 -16.30
C SER A 863 8.48 25.35 -16.89
N LYS A 864 7.79 24.21 -16.73
CA LYS A 864 8.28 22.86 -17.06
C LYS A 864 9.57 22.49 -16.32
N GLU A 865 9.73 23.03 -15.13
CA GLU A 865 10.83 22.71 -14.22
C GLU A 865 10.36 21.95 -12.98
N ILE A 866 11.26 21.17 -12.40
CA ILE A 866 11.04 20.58 -11.07
C ILE A 866 11.26 21.68 -10.04
N VAL A 867 10.26 21.89 -9.20
CA VAL A 867 10.26 22.89 -8.14
C VAL A 867 9.91 22.26 -6.81
N PHE A 868 10.27 22.93 -5.71
CA PHE A 868 9.78 22.50 -4.40
C PHE A 868 8.30 22.83 -4.26
N LYS A 869 7.54 21.89 -3.69
CA LYS A 869 6.14 22.12 -3.37
C LYS A 869 6.00 23.30 -2.44
N LYS A 870 4.97 24.12 -2.65
CA LYS A 870 4.66 25.20 -1.72
C LYS A 870 4.33 24.61 -0.35
N PRO A 871 4.86 25.22 0.75
CA PRO A 871 4.48 24.82 2.10
C PRO A 871 2.97 24.93 2.27
N ILE A 872 2.38 23.93 2.90
CA ILE A 872 0.97 24.04 3.32
C ILE A 872 0.94 24.93 4.54
N THR A 873 0.36 26.12 4.39
CA THR A 873 0.07 27.04 5.49
C THR A 873 -1.36 26.83 5.92
N GLU A 874 -1.60 25.98 6.91
CA GLU A 874 -2.85 25.98 7.66
C GLU A 874 -2.54 26.37 9.10
N ASN A 875 -3.18 27.43 9.59
CA ASN A 875 -3.08 27.88 10.98
C ASN A 875 -1.63 28.07 11.49
N GLU A 876 -0.80 28.77 10.72
CA GLU A 876 0.56 29.17 11.11
C GLU A 876 1.61 28.07 11.21
N PHE A 877 1.29 26.84 10.83
CA PHE A 877 2.22 25.73 10.79
C PHE A 877 2.66 25.42 9.35
N VAL A 878 3.95 25.48 9.08
CA VAL A 878 4.52 25.18 7.76
C VAL A 878 4.92 23.70 7.74
N ALA A 879 4.15 22.85 7.10
CA ALA A 879 4.55 21.48 6.81
C ALA A 879 5.05 21.41 5.37
N PHE A 880 6.37 21.31 5.20
CA PHE A 880 7.01 21.23 3.90
C PHE A 880 7.11 19.77 3.40
N LEU A 881 7.45 18.86 4.29
CA LEU A 881 7.54 17.44 4.01
C LEU A 881 6.26 16.75 4.48
N GLN A 882 5.36 16.46 3.54
CA GLN A 882 4.15 15.69 3.85
C GLN A 882 4.43 14.20 3.73
N GLY A 883 4.22 13.46 4.81
CA GLY A 883 4.25 12.01 4.78
C GLY A 883 2.84 11.45 4.76
N GLU A 884 2.48 10.70 3.72
CA GLU A 884 1.17 10.05 3.58
C GLU A 884 1.18 8.61 4.09
N GLY A 885 2.32 7.92 3.98
CA GLY A 885 2.52 6.53 4.40
C GLY A 885 3.47 6.35 5.58
N GLY A 886 3.49 5.19 6.17
CA GLY A 886 4.44 4.81 7.22
C GLY A 886 3.89 3.73 8.16
N GLN A 887 4.59 3.52 9.27
CA GLN A 887 4.24 2.50 10.26
C GLN A 887 2.85 2.73 10.85
N THR A 888 1.87 1.94 10.44
CA THR A 888 0.48 2.03 10.94
C THR A 888 0.22 1.15 12.15
N LEU A 889 1.19 0.33 12.51
CA LEU A 889 1.27 -0.48 13.71
C LEU A 889 2.75 -0.68 14.01
N LYS A 890 3.12 -0.68 15.28
CA LYS A 890 4.39 -1.20 15.79
C LYS A 890 4.02 -2.35 16.73
N TYR A 891 4.43 -3.56 16.38
CA TYR A 891 4.02 -4.78 17.07
C TYR A 891 5.24 -5.63 17.39
N ILE A 892 5.42 -6.01 18.65
CA ILE A 892 6.46 -6.91 19.11
C ILE A 892 5.82 -8.03 19.93
N CYS A 893 6.14 -9.26 19.58
CA CYS A 893 5.71 -10.46 20.32
C CYS A 893 6.91 -11.23 20.86
N GLU A 894 6.86 -11.55 22.15
CA GLU A 894 7.78 -12.45 22.83
C GLU A 894 7.09 -13.81 22.99
N ALA A 895 7.57 -14.85 22.27
CA ALA A 895 7.02 -16.21 22.35
C ALA A 895 7.73 -16.97 23.48
N LYS A 896 7.30 -16.73 24.72
CA LYS A 896 7.87 -17.30 25.96
C LYS A 896 7.34 -18.71 26.20
N PRO A 897 8.08 -19.57 26.92
CA PRO A 897 7.60 -20.92 27.24
C PRO A 897 6.26 -20.96 27.99
N GLU A 898 5.94 -19.94 28.77
CA GLU A 898 4.69 -19.79 29.53
C GLU A 898 3.54 -19.21 28.72
N GLY A 899 3.77 -18.74 27.50
CA GLY A 899 2.79 -18.09 26.63
C GLY A 899 3.38 -16.90 25.89
N VAL A 900 2.58 -16.27 25.04
CA VAL A 900 3.02 -15.11 24.25
C VAL A 900 2.70 -13.80 24.97
N GLU A 901 3.59 -12.82 24.81
CA GLU A 901 3.36 -11.42 25.24
C GLU A 901 3.44 -10.48 24.06
N ILE A 902 2.47 -9.56 23.94
CA ILE A 902 2.42 -8.56 22.87
C ILE A 902 2.61 -7.16 23.42
N TRP A 903 3.44 -6.39 22.72
CA TRP A 903 3.69 -4.96 22.92
C TRP A 903 3.40 -4.22 21.61
N TYR A 904 2.72 -3.08 21.70
CA TYR A 904 2.30 -2.36 20.51
C TYR A 904 2.20 -0.85 20.67
N ALA A 905 2.25 -0.14 19.55
CA ALA A 905 1.88 1.25 19.42
C ALA A 905 1.17 1.49 18.08
N ILE A 906 0.10 2.29 18.08
CA ILE A 906 -0.65 2.66 16.88
C ILE A 906 -0.66 4.19 16.69
N PRO A 907 -0.71 4.69 15.44
CA PRO A 907 -0.90 6.11 15.18
C PRO A 907 -2.33 6.52 15.52
N GLY A 908 -2.54 7.36 16.49
CA GLY A 908 -3.86 7.79 16.97
C GLY A 908 -4.33 7.03 18.19
N GLY A 909 -5.53 6.49 18.16
CA GLY A 909 -6.16 5.76 19.26
C GLY A 909 -7.20 4.75 18.78
N VAL A 910 -7.96 4.20 19.70
CA VAL A 910 -8.93 3.12 19.42
C VAL A 910 -10.26 3.64 18.90
N ALA A 911 -10.67 4.88 19.23
CA ALA A 911 -11.97 5.43 18.87
C ALA A 911 -11.95 6.31 17.60
N ASP A 912 -13.07 6.39 16.88
CA ASP A 912 -13.28 7.32 15.75
C ASP A 912 -14.04 8.61 16.13
N ASP A 913 -14.56 8.69 17.34
CA ASP A 913 -15.19 9.90 17.88
C ASP A 913 -14.12 10.84 18.47
N PRO A 914 -13.95 12.06 17.93
CA PRO A 914 -12.96 13.01 18.44
C PRO A 914 -13.19 13.45 19.89
N SER A 915 -14.37 13.28 20.43
CA SER A 915 -14.68 13.56 21.83
C SER A 915 -14.26 12.42 22.78
N SER A 916 -13.91 11.26 22.24
CA SER A 916 -13.47 10.10 23.01
C SER A 916 -12.08 10.29 23.57
N LEU A 917 -11.89 9.86 24.82
CA LEU A 917 -10.58 9.80 25.47
C LEU A 917 -9.61 8.85 24.76
N TYR A 918 -10.12 7.95 23.93
CA TYR A 918 -9.35 6.97 23.16
C TYR A 918 -9.13 7.35 21.68
N PHE A 919 -9.41 8.60 21.29
CA PHE A 919 -9.28 9.05 19.91
C PHE A 919 -7.83 9.18 19.46
N ALA A 920 -6.97 9.78 20.29
CA ALA A 920 -5.58 10.06 19.93
C ALA A 920 -4.59 9.76 21.08
N ASN A 921 -4.97 8.88 22.01
CA ASN A 921 -4.22 8.64 23.24
C ASN A 921 -2.85 7.98 23.05
N MET A 922 -2.57 7.35 21.92
CA MET A 922 -1.29 6.71 21.63
C MET A 922 -0.41 7.45 20.61
N ILE A 923 -0.89 8.55 20.05
CA ILE A 923 -0.25 9.23 18.92
C ILE A 923 1.17 9.71 19.25
N THR A 924 1.37 10.29 20.42
CA THR A 924 2.67 10.81 20.86
C THR A 924 3.66 9.67 21.12
N ALA A 925 3.22 8.59 21.76
CA ALA A 925 4.03 7.40 21.99
C ALA A 925 4.50 6.79 20.65
N TRP A 926 3.58 6.68 19.70
CA TRP A 926 3.89 6.16 18.38
C TRP A 926 4.88 7.06 17.61
N ALA A 927 4.68 8.37 17.63
CA ALA A 927 5.51 9.32 16.89
C ALA A 927 6.92 9.48 17.48
N CYS A 928 7.03 9.49 18.81
CA CYS A 928 8.26 9.77 19.55
C CYS A 928 8.90 8.51 20.17
N ALA A 929 8.50 7.31 19.75
CA ALA A 929 8.99 6.07 20.33
C ALA A 929 10.53 5.96 20.35
N ARG A 930 11.21 6.37 19.26
CA ARG A 930 12.68 6.34 19.14
C ARG A 930 13.35 7.20 20.20
N GLU A 931 12.90 8.43 20.32
CA GLU A 931 13.46 9.44 21.23
C GLU A 931 13.24 9.02 22.69
N TRP A 932 12.06 8.45 22.97
CA TRP A 932 11.74 7.94 24.29
C TRP A 932 12.54 6.69 24.66
N LEU A 933 12.76 5.78 23.70
CA LEU A 933 13.64 4.63 23.90
C LEU A 933 15.08 5.05 24.18
N LYS A 934 15.54 6.16 23.61
CA LYS A 934 16.85 6.79 23.89
C LYS A 934 16.88 7.60 25.18
N GLY A 935 15.75 7.79 25.86
CA GLY A 935 15.65 8.58 27.09
C GLY A 935 15.81 10.09 26.86
N VAL A 936 15.32 10.62 25.74
CA VAL A 936 15.42 12.05 25.38
C VAL A 936 14.53 12.88 26.30
N THR A 937 15.12 13.85 27.01
CA THR A 937 14.45 14.71 27.99
C THR A 937 14.33 16.17 27.55
N GLN A 938 14.82 16.51 26.36
CA GLN A 938 14.75 17.86 25.78
C GLN A 938 14.36 17.80 24.30
N GLY A 939 13.76 18.86 23.81
CA GLY A 939 13.28 18.94 22.40
C GLY A 939 11.82 18.54 22.24
N TYR A 940 11.35 18.46 21.00
CA TYR A 940 9.95 18.17 20.65
C TYR A 940 9.45 16.83 21.21
N CYS A 941 10.24 15.77 21.05
CA CYS A 941 9.93 14.43 21.55
C CYS A 941 10.54 14.17 22.95
N SER A 942 10.69 15.19 23.77
CA SER A 942 11.09 14.98 25.16
C SER A 942 10.01 14.25 25.95
N ILE A 943 10.45 13.36 26.84
CA ILE A 943 9.53 12.69 27.74
C ILE A 943 8.91 13.74 28.67
N PRO A 944 7.59 13.85 28.73
CA PRO A 944 6.91 14.78 29.63
C PRO A 944 7.33 14.56 31.09
N LYS A 945 7.60 15.65 31.83
CA LYS A 945 8.15 15.57 33.19
C LYS A 945 7.25 14.85 34.19
N ASP A 946 5.94 14.92 33.95
CA ASP A 946 4.89 14.31 34.78
C ASP A 946 4.70 12.80 34.52
N ILE A 947 5.33 12.27 33.46
CA ILE A 947 5.28 10.84 33.11
C ILE A 947 6.65 10.17 33.08
N LEU A 948 7.71 10.87 33.50
CA LEU A 948 9.03 10.26 33.65
C LEU A 948 8.97 9.16 34.71
N PRO A 949 9.20 7.89 34.37
CA PRO A 949 9.23 6.82 35.36
C PRO A 949 10.46 6.94 36.26
N GLU A 950 10.32 6.61 37.54
CA GLU A 950 11.42 6.62 38.48
C GLU A 950 12.55 5.66 38.10
N ASP A 951 12.19 4.51 37.53
CA ASP A 951 13.11 3.47 37.08
C ASP A 951 13.61 3.68 35.62
N LYS A 952 13.25 4.78 34.96
CA LYS A 952 13.60 5.09 33.56
C LYS A 952 13.16 4.02 32.56
N ASP A 953 12.06 3.34 32.81
CA ASP A 953 11.49 2.34 31.87
C ASP A 953 10.80 3.03 30.68
N TYR A 954 11.58 3.59 29.78
CA TYR A 954 11.11 4.29 28.59
C TYR A 954 10.36 3.39 27.61
N PHE A 955 10.61 2.07 27.66
CA PHE A 955 9.90 1.11 26.82
C PHE A 955 8.39 1.09 27.12
N LYS A 956 8.02 1.10 28.40
CA LYS A 956 6.60 1.15 28.80
C LYS A 956 5.92 2.46 28.40
N ILE A 957 6.68 3.54 28.22
CA ILE A 957 6.15 4.80 27.70
C ILE A 957 5.89 4.71 26.20
N ALA A 958 6.84 4.13 25.44
CA ALA A 958 6.76 4.05 23.99
C ALA A 958 5.80 2.96 23.48
N PHE A 959 5.58 1.89 24.24
CA PHE A 959 4.76 0.75 23.85
C PHE A 959 3.81 0.33 24.98
N SER A 960 2.58 -0.06 24.61
CA SER A 960 1.60 -0.65 25.52
C SER A 960 1.66 -2.15 25.46
N LYS A 961 1.55 -2.80 26.61
CA LYS A 961 1.38 -4.25 26.70
C LYS A 961 -0.09 -4.61 26.44
N LEU A 962 -0.32 -5.54 25.53
CA LEU A 962 -1.62 -6.17 25.33
C LEU A 962 -1.72 -7.35 26.32
N GLU A 963 -2.43 -7.16 27.42
CA GLU A 963 -2.60 -8.20 28.43
C GLU A 963 -3.68 -9.21 28.02
N THR A 964 -3.40 -10.47 28.22
CA THR A 964 -4.25 -11.58 27.80
C THR A 964 -4.82 -12.37 28.97
N ASP A 965 -4.30 -12.12 30.15
CA ASP A 965 -4.71 -12.81 31.38
C ASP A 965 -5.83 -12.04 32.07
N PHE A 966 -7.02 -12.64 32.18
CA PHE A 966 -8.19 -12.02 32.78
C PHE A 966 -7.97 -11.61 34.24
N GLU A 967 -7.31 -12.46 35.05
CA GLU A 967 -7.03 -12.15 36.44
C GLU A 967 -6.09 -10.96 36.61
N LYS A 968 -5.11 -10.84 35.71
CA LYS A 968 -4.24 -9.66 35.69
C LYS A 968 -4.96 -8.40 35.26
N LEU A 969 -5.87 -8.51 34.27
CA LEU A 969 -6.65 -7.36 33.79
C LEU A 969 -7.52 -6.76 34.88
N ILE A 970 -8.09 -7.59 35.78
CA ILE A 970 -8.93 -7.11 36.88
C ILE A 970 -8.13 -6.77 38.14
N SER A 971 -6.81 -7.04 38.18
CA SER A 971 -5.97 -6.71 39.33
C SER A 971 -5.53 -5.25 39.30
N SER A 972 -5.38 -4.63 40.50
CA SER A 972 -4.95 -3.24 40.64
C SER A 972 -3.50 -2.96 40.20
N ASP A 973 -2.70 -4.00 39.95
CA ASP A 973 -1.28 -3.92 39.63
C ASP A 973 -0.99 -3.96 38.13
N TYR A 974 -2.03 -4.02 37.29
CA TYR A 974 -1.86 -3.99 35.84
C TYR A 974 -1.50 -2.59 35.33
N HIS A 975 -0.32 -2.43 34.76
CA HIS A 975 0.17 -1.20 34.17
C HIS A 975 0.43 -1.37 32.67
N THR A 976 -0.41 -0.74 31.86
CA THR A 976 -0.13 -0.41 30.46
C THR A 976 0.85 0.78 30.40
N SER A 977 1.07 1.35 29.21
CA SER A 977 1.85 2.59 29.07
C SER A 977 1.37 3.68 30.05
N PRO A 978 2.25 4.43 30.70
CA PRO A 978 1.88 5.59 31.53
C PRO A 978 1.04 6.64 30.79
N LEU A 979 1.09 6.67 29.46
CA LEU A 979 0.28 7.56 28.63
C LEU A 979 -1.17 7.13 28.53
N CYS A 980 -1.46 5.85 28.76
CA CYS A 980 -2.82 5.33 28.82
C CYS A 980 -3.40 5.50 30.24
N ASN A 981 -3.56 6.74 30.68
CA ASN A 981 -4.00 7.08 32.07
C ASN A 981 -5.50 6.93 32.31
N GLN A 982 -6.24 6.33 31.37
CA GLN A 982 -7.67 6.10 31.51
C GLN A 982 -7.96 5.03 32.57
N ARG A 983 -9.17 5.05 33.15
CA ARG A 983 -9.63 3.96 33.99
C ARG A 983 -10.05 2.77 33.14
N GLU A 984 -9.77 1.58 33.60
CA GLU A 984 -10.34 0.36 33.02
C GLU A 984 -11.87 0.37 33.19
N ILE A 985 -12.57 -0.10 32.16
CA ILE A 985 -14.02 -0.18 32.14
C ILE A 985 -14.41 -1.65 32.06
N TYR A 986 -15.10 -2.13 33.10
CA TYR A 986 -15.64 -3.47 33.14
C TYR A 986 -17.09 -3.48 32.67
N LEU A 987 -17.41 -4.27 31.69
CA LEU A 987 -18.74 -4.38 31.07
C LEU A 987 -19.23 -5.83 31.11
N ILE A 988 -20.54 -6.01 31.32
CA ILE A 988 -21.19 -7.33 31.24
C ILE A 988 -22.37 -7.22 30.28
N PHE A 989 -22.25 -7.94 29.18
CA PHE A 989 -23.32 -8.12 28.20
C PHE A 989 -24.15 -9.35 28.57
N ARG A 990 -25.50 -9.17 28.70
CA ARG A 990 -26.42 -10.25 29.09
C ARG A 990 -27.59 -10.36 28.13
#